data_5337ed5bffa2aeeb0121413eed318636
#
_entry.id   5337ed5bffa2aeeb0121413eed318636
#
_cell.length_a   1.000
_cell.length_b   1.000
_cell.length_c   1.000
_cell.angle_alpha   90.00
_cell.angle_beta   90.00
_cell.angle_gamma   90.00
#
_symmetry.space_group_name_H-M   'P 1'
#
loop_
_entity.id
_entity.type
_entity.pdbx_description
1 polymer ?
#
loop_
_entity_poly.entity_id
_entity_poly.type
_entity_poly.pdbx_seq_one_letter_code
_entity_poly.pdbx_strand_id
1 'polypeptide(L)'
;MASLVRTGDDVAALEQIALLGEEVRSDDAVRYLEGRLLLNVGRPCDSMEALARTPATLPEPMREDSTRRWATAAARCGHCADARPVLLEASSSDVTVTRRDRAIAADCAFQLGELDVAAEELARLTRRKNGVDNRVALLAVLSDVYVELGRDEDARAAALEAWRSAVEPGEQGTAQKLQDRALPDDADRISRAEALVAARRFSKAVEELEVLDVADADPLEARWRHVYGMALFRMRTRYLDAARVLHRSAQLGGKYEIEDAFHSARALSRADQDARAIRSYRRFAQRYPRSKRAPEARFLAAWLEIRIGRPSGEKQMERLLRGKAQVRGRWRRSVFWELGFRAFETRRFARAARYLAQYATLASDSMDRARGFYWLGRSYRRGSKAVDAYRKAIAVEPLHWYAVLAAGRLKRLRVPPPTPFESASSLASIEVPEKALPLPETFEAYQRLGLDLDGIHWLHAHENPLVADYPKAQRIPVLTQLYRDAGAYREALLVARRRMPYLHSDPAKHRWWWDAAYPMPWLAVVDEHRTDLPRALVYATMRQESGFRPDVVSRAGAVGLMQLMPEIATKLAGEPVTRYMLRVPETNIALGLREMSMLAADFDNVYPLSIAAYNAGKSRVRRWLKESRRMELDRFVERIPFNETRNYVRRVTTHYARYSYLDDPASGWPKLPAFVNP
;
A
#
# COMPACT_ATOMS: atom_id res chain seq x y z
N MET A 1 13.43 -7.47 26.86
CA MET A 1 14.14 -7.97 25.67
C MET A 1 13.17 -8.22 24.48
N ALA A 2 12.31 -9.23 24.49
CA ALA A 2 11.43 -9.57 23.34
C ALA A 2 10.59 -8.38 22.83
N SER A 3 10.12 -7.51 23.70
CA SER A 3 9.38 -6.29 23.30
C SER A 3 10.24 -5.35 22.46
N LEU A 4 11.50 -5.13 22.82
CA LEU A 4 12.44 -4.30 22.06
C LEU A 4 12.76 -4.90 20.70
N VAL A 5 12.91 -6.23 20.63
CA VAL A 5 13.09 -6.96 19.36
C VAL A 5 11.88 -6.76 18.44
N ARG A 6 10.65 -6.89 18.96
CA ARG A 6 9.40 -6.64 18.19
C ARG A 6 9.34 -5.23 17.61
N THR A 7 9.85 -4.26 18.32
CA THR A 7 9.87 -2.86 17.83
C THR A 7 11.03 -2.58 16.87
N GLY A 8 12.02 -3.48 16.81
CA GLY A 8 13.23 -3.36 16.00
C GLY A 8 14.28 -2.41 16.60
N ASP A 9 14.25 -2.23 17.92
CA ASP A 9 15.29 -1.50 18.66
C ASP A 9 16.39 -2.47 19.07
N ASP A 10 17.19 -2.88 18.09
CA ASP A 10 18.23 -3.89 18.24
C ASP A 10 19.32 -3.45 19.24
N VAL A 11 19.61 -2.15 19.33
CA VAL A 11 20.62 -1.61 20.27
C VAL A 11 20.12 -1.76 21.69
N ALA A 12 18.91 -1.27 22.00
CA ALA A 12 18.34 -1.39 23.33
C ALA A 12 18.12 -2.88 23.73
N ALA A 13 17.79 -3.74 22.77
CA ALA A 13 17.67 -5.17 23.02
C ALA A 13 19.02 -5.80 23.42
N LEU A 14 20.13 -5.43 22.77
CA LEU A 14 21.49 -5.86 23.11
C LEU A 14 21.91 -5.34 24.49
N GLU A 15 21.59 -4.10 24.84
CA GLU A 15 21.84 -3.58 26.20
C GLU A 15 21.12 -4.40 27.27
N GLN A 16 19.86 -4.80 27.00
CA GLN A 16 19.14 -5.68 27.92
C GLN A 16 19.74 -7.08 28.02
N ILE A 17 20.23 -7.65 26.91
CA ILE A 17 20.93 -8.94 26.92
C ILE A 17 22.21 -8.86 27.76
N ALA A 18 22.95 -7.76 27.65
CA ALA A 18 24.19 -7.54 28.41
C ALA A 18 23.97 -7.51 29.94
N LEU A 19 22.76 -7.17 30.40
CA LEU A 19 22.38 -7.16 31.82
C LEU A 19 21.95 -8.55 32.37
N LEU A 20 21.78 -9.54 31.50
CA LEU A 20 21.40 -10.90 31.91
C LEU A 20 22.56 -11.59 32.59
N GLY A 21 22.26 -12.44 33.60
CA GLY A 21 23.24 -13.29 34.21
C GLY A 21 23.84 -14.32 33.22
N GLU A 22 25.05 -14.79 33.49
CA GLU A 22 25.81 -15.65 32.58
C GLU A 22 25.07 -16.95 32.22
N GLU A 23 24.35 -17.55 33.15
CA GLU A 23 23.52 -18.75 32.92
C GLU A 23 22.46 -18.49 31.85
N VAL A 24 21.74 -17.37 31.91
CA VAL A 24 20.71 -17.01 30.93
C VAL A 24 21.33 -16.62 29.59
N ARG A 25 22.48 -15.92 29.60
CA ARG A 25 23.18 -15.55 28.35
C ARG A 25 23.77 -16.76 27.63
N SER A 26 24.07 -17.83 28.34
CA SER A 26 24.57 -19.09 27.75
C SER A 26 23.48 -19.94 27.11
N ASP A 27 22.19 -19.60 27.31
CA ASP A 27 21.06 -20.27 26.66
C ASP A 27 21.13 -20.10 25.12
N ASP A 28 20.90 -21.20 24.41
CA ASP A 28 21.01 -21.27 22.94
C ASP A 28 20.12 -20.25 22.24
N ALA A 29 18.91 -20.02 22.75
CA ALA A 29 17.96 -19.06 22.12
C ALA A 29 18.40 -17.61 22.35
N VAL A 30 18.98 -17.32 23.55
CA VAL A 30 19.51 -15.98 23.84
C VAL A 30 20.76 -15.70 23.00
N ARG A 31 21.66 -16.66 22.87
CA ARG A 31 22.88 -16.53 22.03
C ARG A 31 22.53 -16.35 20.54
N TYR A 32 21.57 -17.13 20.04
CA TYR A 32 21.08 -16.96 18.68
C TYR A 32 20.54 -15.55 18.47
N LEU A 33 19.73 -15.05 19.42
CA LEU A 33 19.19 -13.69 19.33
C LEU A 33 20.30 -12.65 19.40
N GLU A 34 21.24 -12.77 20.36
CA GLU A 34 22.37 -11.86 20.52
C GLU A 34 23.19 -11.76 19.23
N GLY A 35 23.58 -12.91 18.66
CA GLY A 35 24.34 -12.95 17.42
C GLY A 35 23.59 -12.34 16.23
N ARG A 36 22.29 -12.59 16.13
CA ARG A 36 21.44 -11.97 15.11
C ARG A 36 21.39 -10.44 15.24
N LEU A 37 21.20 -9.93 16.44
CA LEU A 37 21.14 -8.49 16.72
C LEU A 37 22.50 -7.81 16.48
N LEU A 38 23.60 -8.44 16.92
CA LEU A 38 24.95 -7.96 16.66
C LEU A 38 25.26 -7.81 15.17
N LEU A 39 24.83 -8.78 14.36
CA LEU A 39 24.98 -8.72 12.91
C LEU A 39 24.16 -7.57 12.29
N ASN A 40 22.95 -7.32 12.80
CA ASN A 40 22.08 -6.24 12.35
C ASN A 40 22.66 -4.85 12.66
N VAL A 41 23.30 -4.67 13.83
CA VAL A 41 23.93 -3.40 14.23
C VAL A 41 25.34 -3.22 13.68
N GLY A 42 25.82 -4.14 12.83
CA GLY A 42 27.11 -4.00 12.15
C GLY A 42 28.33 -4.43 13.01
N ARG A 43 28.14 -5.33 13.96
CA ARG A 43 29.19 -5.93 14.82
C ARG A 43 29.42 -7.40 14.42
N PRO A 44 30.00 -7.69 13.24
CA PRO A 44 30.07 -9.04 12.71
C PRO A 44 31.01 -9.98 13.53
N CYS A 45 32.12 -9.48 14.05
CA CYS A 45 33.04 -10.32 14.82
C CYS A 45 32.42 -10.79 16.14
N ASP A 46 31.76 -9.88 16.86
CA ASP A 46 31.02 -10.25 18.07
C ASP A 46 29.87 -11.23 17.76
N SER A 47 29.19 -11.02 16.62
CA SER A 47 28.14 -11.94 16.15
C SER A 47 28.69 -13.32 15.86
N MET A 48 29.86 -13.44 15.23
CA MET A 48 30.54 -14.70 14.96
C MET A 48 30.85 -15.47 16.27
N GLU A 49 31.34 -14.78 17.28
CA GLU A 49 31.61 -15.38 18.61
C GLU A 49 30.32 -15.86 19.29
N ALA A 50 29.26 -15.02 19.27
CA ALA A 50 27.98 -15.38 19.87
C ALA A 50 27.36 -16.62 19.21
N LEU A 51 27.53 -16.80 17.89
CA LEU A 51 26.97 -17.90 17.09
C LEU A 51 27.95 -19.11 16.92
N ALA A 52 29.16 -19.09 17.51
CA ALA A 52 30.20 -20.08 17.29
C ALA A 52 29.80 -21.51 17.68
N ARG A 53 28.81 -21.70 18.55
CA ARG A 53 28.25 -23.02 18.89
C ARG A 53 26.90 -23.17 18.16
N THR A 54 26.76 -24.26 17.43
CA THR A 54 25.47 -24.62 16.81
C THR A 54 24.47 -24.95 17.93
N PRO A 55 23.38 -24.21 18.07
CA PRO A 55 22.45 -24.42 19.18
C PRO A 55 21.68 -25.71 18.98
N ALA A 56 21.91 -26.70 19.84
CA ALA A 56 21.29 -28.03 19.75
C ALA A 56 19.79 -28.00 20.16
N THR A 57 19.42 -27.07 21.03
CA THR A 57 18.08 -26.97 21.63
C THR A 57 17.07 -26.19 20.79
N LEU A 58 17.53 -25.48 19.75
CA LEU A 58 16.65 -24.71 18.89
C LEU A 58 15.92 -25.58 17.83
N PRO A 59 14.71 -25.23 17.42
CA PRO A 59 14.05 -25.83 16.26
C PRO A 59 14.91 -25.73 15.00
N GLU A 60 14.80 -26.75 14.11
CA GLU A 60 15.64 -26.88 12.91
C GLU A 60 15.75 -25.60 12.06
N PRO A 61 14.67 -24.87 11.73
CA PRO A 61 14.78 -23.62 10.93
C PRO A 61 15.63 -22.54 11.59
N MET A 62 15.63 -22.49 12.94
CA MET A 62 16.44 -21.52 13.67
C MET A 62 17.92 -21.96 13.74
N ARG A 63 18.18 -23.27 13.81
CA ARG A 63 19.55 -23.81 13.72
C ARG A 63 20.19 -23.53 12.37
N GLU A 64 19.46 -23.79 11.30
CA GLU A 64 19.91 -23.45 9.95
C GLU A 64 20.18 -21.95 9.79
N ASP A 65 19.27 -21.10 10.28
CA ASP A 65 19.46 -19.64 10.25
C ASP A 65 20.65 -19.20 11.10
N SER A 66 20.88 -19.83 12.26
CA SER A 66 22.05 -19.59 13.12
C SER A 66 23.36 -19.90 12.40
N THR A 67 23.46 -21.08 11.79
CA THR A 67 24.64 -21.51 11.02
C THR A 67 24.95 -20.56 9.87
N ARG A 68 23.95 -20.16 9.10
CA ARG A 68 24.11 -19.22 8.00
C ARG A 68 24.49 -17.81 8.47
N ARG A 69 23.93 -17.35 9.60
CA ARG A 69 24.30 -16.06 10.20
C ARG A 69 25.73 -16.10 10.74
N TRP A 70 26.14 -17.21 11.36
CA TRP A 70 27.53 -17.39 11.76
C TRP A 70 28.46 -17.26 10.55
N ALA A 71 28.19 -17.97 9.46
CA ALA A 71 29.01 -17.89 8.25
C ALA A 71 28.99 -16.49 7.62
N THR A 72 27.84 -15.81 7.63
CA THR A 72 27.74 -14.41 7.19
C THR A 72 28.58 -13.48 8.07
N ALA A 73 28.57 -13.68 9.39
CA ALA A 73 29.34 -12.92 10.35
C ALA A 73 30.85 -13.18 10.20
N ALA A 74 31.24 -14.45 10.07
CA ALA A 74 32.60 -14.88 9.83
C ALA A 74 33.18 -14.28 8.54
N ALA A 75 32.43 -14.33 7.44
CA ALA A 75 32.83 -13.70 6.19
C ALA A 75 33.08 -12.19 6.33
N ARG A 76 32.20 -11.48 7.04
CA ARG A 76 32.33 -10.03 7.28
C ARG A 76 33.41 -9.68 8.29
N CYS A 77 33.83 -10.62 9.11
CA CYS A 77 34.94 -10.48 10.07
C CYS A 77 36.28 -10.91 9.48
N GLY A 78 36.35 -11.28 8.19
CA GLY A 78 37.59 -11.66 7.51
C GLY A 78 37.92 -13.17 7.55
N HIS A 79 37.05 -14.02 8.15
CA HIS A 79 37.23 -15.48 8.23
C HIS A 79 36.60 -16.17 7.00
N CYS A 80 36.98 -15.74 5.80
CA CYS A 80 36.40 -16.21 4.55
C CYS A 80 36.66 -17.69 4.25
N ALA A 81 37.81 -18.24 4.69
CA ALA A 81 38.14 -19.65 4.49
C ALA A 81 37.16 -20.59 5.20
N ASP A 82 36.73 -20.22 6.41
CA ASP A 82 35.79 -21.00 7.21
C ASP A 82 34.33 -20.76 6.79
N ALA A 83 34.00 -19.53 6.42
CA ALA A 83 32.65 -19.11 6.10
C ALA A 83 32.15 -19.68 4.77
N ARG A 84 33.01 -19.69 3.73
CA ARG A 84 32.61 -20.02 2.34
C ARG A 84 32.05 -21.43 2.16
N PRO A 85 32.65 -22.50 2.68
CA PRO A 85 32.07 -23.85 2.60
C PRO A 85 30.65 -23.92 3.15
N VAL A 86 30.44 -23.33 4.33
CA VAL A 86 29.14 -23.31 5.02
C VAL A 86 28.08 -22.57 4.20
N LEU A 87 28.43 -21.42 3.58
CA LEU A 87 27.52 -20.65 2.74
C LEU A 87 27.12 -21.38 1.45
N LEU A 88 28.02 -22.21 0.90
CA LEU A 88 27.77 -22.99 -0.31
C LEU A 88 26.96 -24.25 -0.03
N GLU A 89 27.16 -24.88 1.14
CA GLU A 89 26.46 -26.09 1.56
C GLU A 89 25.07 -25.81 2.14
N ALA A 90 24.82 -24.60 2.64
CA ALA A 90 23.56 -24.22 3.24
C ALA A 90 22.41 -24.42 2.24
N SER A 91 21.64 -25.49 2.43
CA SER A 91 20.42 -25.74 1.65
C SER A 91 19.28 -24.88 2.19
N SER A 92 18.78 -23.95 1.40
CA SER A 92 17.56 -23.21 1.72
C SER A 92 16.52 -23.42 0.62
N SER A 93 15.27 -23.66 1.01
CA SER A 93 14.13 -23.67 0.11
C SER A 93 13.84 -22.27 -0.45
N ASP A 94 14.32 -21.22 0.19
CA ASP A 94 14.20 -19.83 -0.25
C ASP A 94 15.33 -19.48 -1.23
N VAL A 95 14.93 -19.27 -2.49
CA VAL A 95 15.85 -18.88 -3.58
C VAL A 95 16.56 -17.55 -3.29
N THR A 96 15.93 -16.64 -2.56
CA THR A 96 16.49 -15.32 -2.23
C THR A 96 17.61 -15.47 -1.20
N VAL A 97 17.38 -16.26 -0.17
CA VAL A 97 18.38 -16.59 0.85
C VAL A 97 19.59 -17.28 0.22
N THR A 98 19.38 -18.33 -0.57
CA THR A 98 20.46 -19.04 -1.28
C THR A 98 21.29 -18.11 -2.18
N ARG A 99 20.67 -17.14 -2.85
CA ARG A 99 21.40 -16.15 -3.66
C ARG A 99 22.24 -15.20 -2.80
N ARG A 100 21.74 -14.79 -1.66
CA ARG A 100 22.48 -13.94 -0.72
C ARG A 100 23.70 -14.65 -0.17
N ASP A 101 23.57 -15.91 0.22
CA ASP A 101 24.66 -16.72 0.74
C ASP A 101 25.76 -16.92 -0.33
N ARG A 102 25.37 -17.22 -1.57
CA ARG A 102 26.28 -17.29 -2.72
C ARG A 102 26.98 -15.98 -3.04
N ALA A 103 26.28 -14.84 -2.84
CA ALA A 103 26.90 -13.54 -3.05
C ALA A 103 28.00 -13.27 -2.03
N ILE A 104 27.79 -13.64 -0.77
CA ILE A 104 28.81 -13.56 0.30
C ILE A 104 29.95 -14.55 0.03
N ALA A 105 29.64 -15.75 -0.40
CA ALA A 105 30.66 -16.76 -0.77
C ALA A 105 31.54 -16.31 -1.95
N ALA A 106 30.96 -15.59 -2.93
CA ALA A 106 31.69 -15.02 -4.06
C ALA A 106 32.60 -13.85 -3.63
N ASP A 107 32.13 -13.02 -2.70
CA ASP A 107 32.96 -11.97 -2.09
C ASP A 107 34.13 -12.57 -1.29
N CYS A 108 33.89 -13.67 -0.56
CA CYS A 108 34.93 -14.43 0.10
C CYS A 108 35.95 -15.02 -0.89
N ALA A 109 35.52 -15.54 -2.02
CA ALA A 109 36.44 -16.03 -3.07
C ALA A 109 37.37 -14.91 -3.55
N PHE A 110 36.85 -13.69 -3.72
CA PHE A 110 37.66 -12.51 -4.06
C PHE A 110 38.69 -12.20 -2.97
N GLN A 111 38.28 -12.15 -1.71
CA GLN A 111 39.18 -11.88 -0.57
C GLN A 111 40.30 -12.95 -0.42
N LEU A 112 40.03 -14.20 -0.83
CA LEU A 112 40.98 -15.30 -0.81
C LEU A 112 41.89 -15.33 -2.06
N GLY A 113 41.73 -14.40 -3.00
CA GLY A 113 42.50 -14.36 -4.24
C GLY A 113 42.04 -15.36 -5.31
N GLU A 114 40.90 -16.03 -5.14
CA GLU A 114 40.30 -16.95 -6.14
C GLU A 114 39.51 -16.15 -7.21
N LEU A 115 40.23 -15.33 -7.98
CA LEU A 115 39.64 -14.29 -8.83
C LEU A 115 38.71 -14.83 -9.90
N ASP A 116 39.08 -15.93 -10.58
CA ASP A 116 38.23 -16.52 -11.63
C ASP A 116 36.92 -17.08 -11.09
N VAL A 117 36.98 -17.72 -9.91
CA VAL A 117 35.79 -18.24 -9.23
C VAL A 117 34.87 -17.08 -8.79
N ALA A 118 35.43 -16.02 -8.22
CA ALA A 118 34.68 -14.84 -7.84
C ALA A 118 34.02 -14.17 -9.06
N ALA A 119 34.76 -14.02 -10.17
CA ALA A 119 34.23 -13.44 -11.40
C ALA A 119 33.06 -14.24 -11.98
N GLU A 120 33.17 -15.56 -12.06
CA GLU A 120 32.12 -16.44 -12.59
C GLU A 120 30.85 -16.36 -11.75
N GLU A 121 30.96 -16.52 -10.43
CA GLU A 121 29.80 -16.49 -9.54
C GLU A 121 29.13 -15.11 -9.50
N LEU A 122 29.89 -14.01 -9.38
CA LEU A 122 29.35 -12.65 -9.40
C LEU A 122 28.69 -12.32 -10.75
N ALA A 123 29.30 -12.69 -11.86
CA ALA A 123 28.70 -12.51 -13.18
C ALA A 123 27.38 -13.28 -13.32
N ARG A 124 27.32 -14.51 -12.81
CA ARG A 124 26.10 -15.32 -12.80
C ARG A 124 24.99 -14.68 -11.95
N LEU A 125 25.32 -14.21 -10.75
CA LEU A 125 24.38 -13.58 -9.81
C LEU A 125 23.83 -12.24 -10.34
N THR A 126 24.68 -11.44 -10.99
CA THR A 126 24.32 -10.10 -11.47
C THR A 126 23.64 -10.08 -12.84
N ARG A 127 23.64 -11.19 -13.59
CA ARG A 127 23.05 -11.31 -14.95
C ARG A 127 21.57 -10.94 -15.03
N ARG A 128 20.76 -11.20 -13.99
CA ARG A 128 19.33 -10.89 -13.94
C ARG A 128 19.08 -9.60 -13.15
N LYS A 129 18.40 -8.61 -13.76
CA LYS A 129 18.09 -7.31 -13.14
C LYS A 129 17.24 -7.39 -11.86
N ASN A 130 16.46 -8.44 -11.65
CA ASN A 130 15.49 -8.57 -10.54
C ASN A 130 15.78 -9.77 -9.64
N GLY A 131 17.03 -10.12 -9.40
CA GLY A 131 17.36 -11.40 -8.79
C GLY A 131 18.11 -11.39 -7.48
N VAL A 132 18.73 -10.29 -7.09
CA VAL A 132 19.59 -10.24 -5.89
C VAL A 132 19.43 -8.88 -5.21
N ASP A 133 19.21 -8.91 -3.91
CA ASP A 133 19.36 -7.72 -3.08
C ASP A 133 20.83 -7.25 -3.16
N ASN A 134 21.06 -5.96 -3.22
CA ASN A 134 22.41 -5.35 -3.34
C ASN A 134 23.13 -5.60 -4.69
N ARG A 135 22.40 -5.80 -5.79
CA ARG A 135 22.99 -6.00 -7.12
C ARG A 135 24.07 -4.96 -7.48
N VAL A 136 23.86 -3.70 -7.09
CA VAL A 136 24.82 -2.61 -7.33
C VAL A 136 26.15 -2.87 -6.63
N ALA A 137 26.11 -3.31 -5.37
CA ALA A 137 27.32 -3.65 -4.62
C ALA A 137 28.05 -4.85 -5.24
N LEU A 138 27.31 -5.89 -5.68
CA LEU A 138 27.90 -7.05 -6.34
C LEU A 138 28.54 -6.72 -7.69
N LEU A 139 27.94 -5.82 -8.47
CA LEU A 139 28.54 -5.31 -9.70
C LEU A 139 29.78 -4.48 -9.45
N ALA A 140 29.84 -3.74 -8.32
CA ALA A 140 31.02 -3.02 -7.92
C ALA A 140 32.19 -3.97 -7.60
N VAL A 141 31.92 -4.99 -6.78
CA VAL A 141 32.90 -6.04 -6.47
C VAL A 141 33.33 -6.77 -7.76
N LEU A 142 32.40 -7.10 -8.64
CA LEU A 142 32.73 -7.74 -9.92
C LEU A 142 33.65 -6.85 -10.78
N SER A 143 33.41 -5.54 -10.79
CA SER A 143 34.29 -4.60 -11.48
C SER A 143 35.69 -4.60 -10.89
N ASP A 144 35.83 -4.68 -9.55
CA ASP A 144 37.11 -4.73 -8.88
C ASP A 144 37.85 -6.06 -9.17
N VAL A 145 37.13 -7.19 -9.14
CA VAL A 145 37.67 -8.51 -9.55
C VAL A 145 38.20 -8.48 -10.99
N TYR A 146 37.49 -7.86 -11.93
CA TYR A 146 37.96 -7.74 -13.32
C TYR A 146 39.19 -6.85 -13.46
N VAL A 147 39.32 -5.82 -12.62
CA VAL A 147 40.57 -5.02 -12.59
C VAL A 147 41.77 -5.88 -12.17
N GLU A 148 41.63 -6.66 -11.09
CA GLU A 148 42.69 -7.56 -10.61
C GLU A 148 43.04 -8.66 -11.63
N LEU A 149 42.07 -9.08 -12.47
CA LEU A 149 42.31 -10.00 -13.58
C LEU A 149 42.89 -9.34 -14.83
N GLY A 150 43.10 -8.02 -14.85
CA GLY A 150 43.55 -7.28 -16.03
C GLY A 150 42.51 -7.19 -17.17
N ARG A 151 41.20 -7.39 -16.85
CA ARG A 151 40.08 -7.38 -17.79
C ARG A 151 39.38 -6.03 -17.80
N ASP A 152 40.06 -4.97 -18.28
CA ASP A 152 39.63 -3.57 -18.17
C ASP A 152 38.28 -3.29 -18.84
N GLU A 153 37.98 -3.90 -20.00
CA GLU A 153 36.69 -3.72 -20.69
C GLU A 153 35.53 -4.29 -19.87
N ASP A 154 35.72 -5.48 -19.31
CA ASP A 154 34.71 -6.12 -18.44
C ASP A 154 34.54 -5.34 -17.13
N ALA A 155 35.63 -4.84 -16.56
CA ALA A 155 35.63 -3.99 -15.38
C ALA A 155 34.81 -2.71 -15.63
N ARG A 156 35.04 -2.04 -16.75
CA ARG A 156 34.27 -0.87 -17.17
C ARG A 156 32.80 -1.20 -17.39
N ALA A 157 32.49 -2.31 -18.07
CA ALA A 157 31.11 -2.73 -18.31
C ALA A 157 30.34 -3.02 -17.01
N ALA A 158 30.98 -3.70 -16.04
CA ALA A 158 30.40 -3.95 -14.71
C ALA A 158 30.18 -2.65 -13.93
N ALA A 159 31.16 -1.75 -13.93
CA ALA A 159 31.06 -0.42 -13.29
C ALA A 159 29.92 0.40 -13.88
N LEU A 160 29.78 0.42 -15.20
CA LEU A 160 28.72 1.14 -15.92
C LEU A 160 27.32 0.60 -15.59
N GLU A 161 27.19 -0.72 -15.55
CA GLU A 161 25.91 -1.35 -15.17
C GLU A 161 25.56 -1.11 -13.70
N ALA A 162 26.55 -1.11 -12.78
CA ALA A 162 26.37 -0.71 -11.40
C ALA A 162 25.90 0.73 -11.30
N TRP A 163 26.61 1.66 -11.97
CA TRP A 163 26.30 3.08 -12.00
C TRP A 163 24.88 3.35 -12.54
N ARG A 164 24.48 2.70 -13.64
CA ARG A 164 23.12 2.82 -14.20
C ARG A 164 22.04 2.31 -13.26
N SER A 165 22.34 1.27 -12.47
CA SER A 165 21.38 0.58 -11.60
C SER A 165 21.25 1.22 -10.22
N ALA A 166 22.19 2.04 -9.78
CA ALA A 166 22.25 2.66 -8.46
C ALA A 166 21.19 3.76 -8.30
N VAL A 167 19.99 3.38 -7.86
CA VAL A 167 18.82 4.27 -7.76
C VAL A 167 18.41 4.56 -6.32
N GLU A 168 18.78 3.70 -5.37
CA GLU A 168 18.46 3.88 -3.96
C GLU A 168 19.46 4.85 -3.28
N PRO A 169 19.02 5.58 -2.23
CA PRO A 169 19.91 6.55 -1.55
C PRO A 169 21.21 5.95 -1.04
N GLY A 170 21.17 4.73 -0.49
CA GLY A 170 22.36 4.02 0.01
C GLY A 170 23.36 3.59 -1.07
N GLU A 171 22.93 3.55 -2.34
CA GLU A 171 23.77 3.12 -3.48
C GLU A 171 24.48 4.29 -4.18
N GLN A 172 24.10 5.55 -3.86
CA GLN A 172 24.65 6.73 -4.56
C GLN A 172 26.17 6.90 -4.35
N GLY A 173 26.66 6.57 -3.15
CA GLY A 173 28.10 6.58 -2.86
C GLY A 173 28.89 5.59 -3.72
N THR A 174 28.36 4.39 -3.93
CA THR A 174 28.95 3.37 -4.82
C THR A 174 28.95 3.85 -6.27
N ALA A 175 27.84 4.41 -6.74
CA ALA A 175 27.76 4.97 -8.08
C ALA A 175 28.80 6.07 -8.32
N GLN A 176 28.98 6.96 -7.36
CA GLN A 176 29.95 8.04 -7.48
C GLN A 176 31.40 7.54 -7.55
N LYS A 177 31.76 6.53 -6.74
CA LYS A 177 33.09 5.91 -6.77
C LYS A 177 33.38 5.21 -8.09
N LEU A 178 32.36 4.66 -8.74
CA LEU A 178 32.49 3.94 -10.01
C LEU A 178 32.44 4.85 -11.25
N GLN A 179 32.07 6.12 -11.11
CA GLN A 179 31.82 7.01 -12.24
C GLN A 179 33.03 7.18 -13.15
N ASP A 180 34.23 7.32 -12.57
CA ASP A 180 35.47 7.51 -13.34
C ASP A 180 35.87 6.25 -14.10
N ARG A 181 35.54 5.07 -13.61
CA ARG A 181 35.74 3.79 -14.30
C ARG A 181 34.63 3.53 -15.32
N ALA A 182 33.40 3.86 -14.98
CA ALA A 182 32.21 3.64 -15.81
C ALA A 182 32.24 4.52 -17.10
N LEU A 183 32.77 5.74 -17.02
CA LEU A 183 32.79 6.74 -18.11
C LEU A 183 31.45 6.84 -18.85
N PRO A 184 30.32 7.16 -18.16
CA PRO A 184 29.00 7.15 -18.75
C PRO A 184 28.83 8.24 -19.81
N ASP A 185 28.27 7.88 -20.95
CA ASP A 185 27.84 8.81 -22.01
C ASP A 185 26.40 9.33 -21.79
N ASP A 186 25.90 10.15 -22.69
CA ASP A 186 24.54 10.71 -22.61
C ASP A 186 23.44 9.65 -22.67
N ALA A 187 23.63 8.59 -23.46
CA ALA A 187 22.69 7.46 -23.53
C ALA A 187 22.65 6.68 -22.20
N ASP A 188 23.79 6.59 -21.52
CA ASP A 188 23.92 5.99 -20.20
C ASP A 188 23.21 6.81 -19.14
N ARG A 189 23.37 8.14 -19.15
CA ARG A 189 22.68 9.06 -18.26
C ARG A 189 21.17 9.00 -18.44
N ILE A 190 20.69 8.93 -19.67
CA ILE A 190 19.25 8.73 -19.94
C ILE A 190 18.79 7.36 -19.40
N SER A 191 19.58 6.31 -19.55
CA SER A 191 19.27 4.97 -19.02
C SER A 191 19.19 4.96 -17.49
N ARG A 192 20.11 5.67 -16.81
CA ARG A 192 20.08 5.86 -15.37
C ARG A 192 18.84 6.66 -14.95
N ALA A 193 18.49 7.72 -15.67
CA ALA A 193 17.29 8.50 -15.38
C ALA A 193 16.01 7.66 -15.55
N GLU A 194 15.94 6.77 -16.55
CA GLU A 194 14.83 5.79 -16.68
C GLU A 194 14.71 4.90 -15.44
N ALA A 195 15.82 4.38 -14.94
CA ALA A 195 15.86 3.57 -13.73
C ALA A 195 15.41 4.38 -12.50
N LEU A 196 15.88 5.62 -12.35
CA LEU A 196 15.45 6.55 -11.30
C LEU A 196 13.94 6.86 -11.36
N VAL A 197 13.39 7.05 -12.56
CA VAL A 197 11.94 7.23 -12.75
C VAL A 197 11.16 5.97 -12.34
N ALA A 198 11.65 4.80 -12.68
CA ALA A 198 11.06 3.52 -12.28
C ALA A 198 11.08 3.35 -10.74
N ALA A 199 12.19 3.72 -10.10
CA ALA A 199 12.37 3.75 -8.64
C ALA A 199 11.63 4.92 -7.96
N ARG A 200 10.93 5.77 -8.71
CA ARG A 200 10.22 6.98 -8.24
C ARG A 200 11.13 8.06 -7.63
N ARG A 201 12.40 8.08 -8.00
CA ARG A 201 13.39 9.11 -7.62
C ARG A 201 13.36 10.27 -8.64
N PHE A 202 12.19 10.89 -8.77
CA PHE A 202 11.92 11.82 -9.89
C PHE A 202 12.82 13.06 -9.88
N SER A 203 13.13 13.62 -8.71
CA SER A 203 14.04 14.78 -8.62
C SER A 203 15.45 14.42 -9.10
N LYS A 204 15.96 13.24 -8.70
CA LYS A 204 17.25 12.75 -9.14
C LYS A 204 17.29 12.46 -10.64
N ALA A 205 16.20 11.92 -11.19
CA ALA A 205 16.06 11.74 -12.63
C ALA A 205 16.10 13.07 -13.41
N VAL A 206 15.50 14.11 -12.84
CA VAL A 206 15.52 15.46 -13.43
C VAL A 206 16.93 16.04 -13.37
N GLU A 207 17.62 15.95 -12.22
CA GLU A 207 19.01 16.40 -12.05
C GLU A 207 19.95 15.73 -13.07
N GLU A 208 19.82 14.41 -13.29
CA GLU A 208 20.61 13.64 -14.26
C GLU A 208 20.39 14.11 -15.71
N LEU A 209 19.18 14.58 -16.05
CA LEU A 209 18.80 14.95 -17.41
C LEU A 209 18.97 16.45 -17.71
N GLU A 210 18.97 17.32 -16.69
CA GLU A 210 19.14 18.76 -16.86
C GLU A 210 20.57 19.16 -17.23
N VAL A 211 21.53 18.29 -16.95
CA VAL A 211 22.94 18.53 -17.33
C VAL A 211 23.25 18.15 -18.78
N LEU A 212 22.33 17.49 -19.47
CA LEU A 212 22.50 17.04 -20.84
C LEU A 212 22.11 18.15 -21.82
N ASP A 213 22.98 18.47 -22.77
CA ASP A 213 22.70 19.35 -23.89
C ASP A 213 22.43 18.53 -25.17
N VAL A 214 21.25 17.91 -25.20
CA VAL A 214 20.84 17.08 -26.35
C VAL A 214 20.29 17.97 -27.46
N ALA A 215 21.06 18.09 -28.54
CA ALA A 215 20.72 18.91 -29.67
C ALA A 215 19.40 18.47 -30.36
N ASP A 216 18.73 19.40 -31.04
CA ASP A 216 17.59 19.09 -31.90
C ASP A 216 18.07 18.15 -33.03
N ALA A 217 17.24 17.14 -33.32
CA ALA A 217 17.51 16.06 -34.29
C ALA A 217 18.60 15.02 -33.87
N ASP A 218 19.11 15.09 -32.64
CA ASP A 218 19.93 14.02 -32.06
C ASP A 218 19.11 12.71 -31.97
N PRO A 219 19.70 11.53 -32.27
CA PRO A 219 19.03 10.26 -32.10
C PRO A 219 18.49 10.02 -30.68
N LEU A 220 19.07 10.63 -29.66
CA LEU A 220 18.65 10.54 -28.25
C LEU A 220 17.55 11.54 -27.88
N GLU A 221 17.28 12.58 -28.72
CA GLU A 221 16.33 13.67 -28.38
C GLU A 221 14.97 13.15 -27.95
N ALA A 222 14.37 12.26 -28.71
CA ALA A 222 13.04 11.72 -28.42
C ALA A 222 13.01 10.95 -27.09
N ARG A 223 14.04 10.15 -26.82
CA ARG A 223 14.18 9.37 -25.59
C ARG A 223 14.41 10.30 -24.39
N TRP A 224 15.34 11.22 -24.51
CA TRP A 224 15.64 12.21 -23.48
C TRP A 224 14.38 13.02 -23.10
N ARG A 225 13.70 13.61 -24.10
CA ARG A 225 12.49 14.41 -23.85
C ARG A 225 11.37 13.59 -23.21
N HIS A 226 11.20 12.33 -23.61
CA HIS A 226 10.22 11.44 -22.98
C HIS A 226 10.52 11.25 -21.50
N VAL A 227 11.74 10.79 -21.16
CA VAL A 227 12.14 10.47 -19.78
C VAL A 227 12.08 11.73 -18.92
N TYR A 228 12.64 12.83 -19.41
CA TYR A 228 12.66 14.11 -18.72
C TYR A 228 11.24 14.66 -18.50
N GLY A 229 10.42 14.69 -19.52
CA GLY A 229 9.03 15.13 -19.42
C GLY A 229 8.20 14.26 -18.46
N MET A 230 8.41 12.94 -18.46
CA MET A 230 7.75 12.03 -17.50
C MET A 230 8.25 12.23 -16.07
N ALA A 231 9.54 12.45 -15.86
CA ALA A 231 10.10 12.75 -14.54
C ALA A 231 9.48 14.05 -13.98
N LEU A 232 9.47 15.13 -14.74
CA LEU A 232 8.84 16.40 -14.40
C LEU A 232 7.34 16.25 -14.08
N PHE A 233 6.61 15.45 -14.87
CA PHE A 233 5.20 15.17 -14.64
C PHE A 233 4.98 14.42 -13.29
N ARG A 234 5.85 13.49 -12.97
CA ARG A 234 5.76 12.68 -11.74
C ARG A 234 6.18 13.42 -10.49
N MET A 235 7.03 14.44 -10.58
CA MET A 235 7.38 15.35 -9.47
C MET A 235 6.17 16.11 -8.92
N ARG A 236 5.10 16.29 -9.73
CA ARG A 236 3.85 17.00 -9.38
C ARG A 236 3.99 18.50 -9.10
N THR A 237 5.14 19.08 -9.30
CA THR A 237 5.44 20.52 -9.07
C THR A 237 5.70 21.28 -10.35
N ARG A 238 6.24 20.64 -11.39
CA ARG A 238 6.67 21.26 -12.65
C ARG A 238 5.80 20.85 -13.85
N TYR A 239 4.45 20.88 -13.69
CA TYR A 239 3.53 20.42 -14.73
C TYR A 239 3.58 21.20 -16.03
N LEU A 240 3.85 22.53 -16.01
CA LEU A 240 3.95 23.32 -17.24
C LEU A 240 5.20 22.95 -18.04
N ASP A 241 6.31 22.70 -17.37
CA ASP A 241 7.54 22.25 -18.01
C ASP A 241 7.33 20.84 -18.60
N ALA A 242 6.76 19.92 -17.82
CA ALA A 242 6.38 18.61 -18.32
C ALA A 242 5.50 18.69 -19.59
N ALA A 243 4.52 19.58 -19.60
CA ALA A 243 3.64 19.74 -20.75
C ALA A 243 4.38 20.21 -22.01
N ARG A 244 5.36 21.13 -21.86
CA ARG A 244 6.19 21.62 -22.99
C ARG A 244 7.10 20.54 -23.53
N VAL A 245 7.85 19.88 -22.64
CA VAL A 245 8.82 18.84 -23.02
C VAL A 245 8.11 17.66 -23.68
N LEU A 246 7.03 17.13 -23.08
CA LEU A 246 6.26 16.02 -23.64
C LEU A 246 5.55 16.40 -24.95
N HIS A 247 5.15 17.68 -25.12
CA HIS A 247 4.58 18.13 -26.38
C HIS A 247 5.62 18.08 -27.51
N ARG A 248 6.83 18.55 -27.25
CA ARG A 248 7.93 18.50 -28.23
C ARG A 248 8.31 17.06 -28.55
N SER A 249 8.45 16.18 -27.53
CA SER A 249 8.67 14.76 -27.72
C SER A 249 7.63 14.11 -28.65
N ALA A 250 6.34 14.40 -28.42
CA ALA A 250 5.26 13.88 -29.25
C ALA A 250 5.31 14.39 -30.71
N GLN A 251 5.92 15.56 -30.97
CA GLN A 251 6.09 16.10 -32.32
C GLN A 251 7.18 15.37 -33.11
N LEU A 252 8.19 14.80 -32.42
CA LEU A 252 9.25 14.01 -33.05
C LEU A 252 8.74 12.68 -33.61
N GLY A 253 7.56 12.23 -33.17
CA GLY A 253 6.97 10.97 -33.62
C GLY A 253 7.58 9.74 -32.97
N GLY A 254 7.35 8.57 -33.58
CA GLY A 254 7.94 7.31 -33.15
C GLY A 254 7.33 6.69 -31.90
N LYS A 255 8.14 5.98 -31.15
CA LYS A 255 7.75 5.11 -30.02
C LYS A 255 6.96 5.85 -28.91
N TYR A 256 7.32 7.10 -28.63
CA TYR A 256 6.79 7.87 -27.50
C TYR A 256 5.63 8.80 -27.88
N GLU A 257 5.39 9.02 -29.18
CA GLU A 257 4.43 10.01 -29.70
C GLU A 257 3.08 9.99 -29.02
N ILE A 258 2.44 8.82 -28.94
CA ILE A 258 1.07 8.69 -28.43
C ILE A 258 1.02 8.91 -26.92
N GLU A 259 1.95 8.33 -26.17
CA GLU A 259 1.97 8.43 -24.70
C GLU A 259 2.29 9.86 -24.28
N ASP A 260 3.23 10.52 -24.93
CA ASP A 260 3.67 11.87 -24.62
C ASP A 260 2.63 12.93 -25.02
N ALA A 261 1.98 12.76 -26.16
CA ALA A 261 0.84 13.62 -26.54
C ALA A 261 -0.29 13.56 -25.49
N PHE A 262 -0.58 12.36 -24.95
CA PHE A 262 -1.57 12.20 -23.91
C PHE A 262 -1.13 12.82 -22.58
N HIS A 263 0.11 12.57 -22.15
CA HIS A 263 0.63 13.09 -20.90
C HIS A 263 0.89 14.60 -20.92
N SER A 264 1.23 15.19 -22.08
CA SER A 264 1.27 16.64 -22.27
C SER A 264 -0.09 17.27 -21.98
N ALA A 265 -1.18 16.72 -22.55
CA ALA A 265 -2.53 17.19 -22.26
C ALA A 265 -2.90 17.03 -20.77
N ARG A 266 -2.46 15.93 -20.16
CA ARG A 266 -2.70 15.66 -18.74
C ARG A 266 -1.92 16.60 -17.84
N ALA A 267 -0.70 16.94 -18.20
CA ALA A 267 0.13 17.92 -17.49
C ALA A 267 -0.50 19.31 -17.50
N LEU A 268 -1.02 19.76 -18.65
CA LEU A 268 -1.79 21.00 -18.75
C LEU A 268 -3.01 21.02 -17.81
N SER A 269 -3.74 19.90 -17.73
CA SER A 269 -4.88 19.79 -16.80
C SER A 269 -4.46 19.85 -15.33
N ARG A 270 -3.28 19.31 -14.99
CA ARG A 270 -2.71 19.36 -13.63
C ARG A 270 -2.15 20.73 -13.26
N ALA A 271 -1.79 21.51 -14.26
CA ALA A 271 -1.34 22.90 -14.13
C ALA A 271 -2.51 23.90 -14.18
N ASP A 272 -3.76 23.44 -14.03
CA ASP A 272 -4.99 24.25 -14.13
C ASP A 272 -5.15 25.02 -15.45
N GLN A 273 -4.42 24.59 -16.51
CA GLN A 273 -4.55 25.13 -17.87
C GLN A 273 -5.70 24.43 -18.63
N ASP A 274 -6.89 24.39 -18.04
CA ASP A 274 -8.01 23.59 -18.50
C ASP A 274 -8.40 23.85 -19.97
N ALA A 275 -8.43 25.10 -20.38
CA ALA A 275 -8.77 25.46 -21.78
C ALA A 275 -7.74 24.87 -22.78
N ARG A 276 -6.46 24.87 -22.42
CA ARG A 276 -5.39 24.27 -23.24
C ARG A 276 -5.48 22.74 -23.21
N ALA A 277 -5.72 22.16 -22.01
CA ALA A 277 -5.89 20.72 -21.82
C ALA A 277 -7.06 20.17 -22.66
N ILE A 278 -8.22 20.85 -22.65
CA ILE A 278 -9.39 20.46 -23.47
C ILE A 278 -9.03 20.41 -24.96
N ARG A 279 -8.33 21.42 -25.49
CA ARG A 279 -7.90 21.43 -26.89
C ARG A 279 -6.94 20.29 -27.19
N SER A 280 -5.96 20.04 -26.29
CA SER A 280 -4.97 18.99 -26.45
C SER A 280 -5.60 17.59 -26.40
N TYR A 281 -6.51 17.31 -25.45
CA TYR A 281 -7.24 16.05 -25.40
C TYR A 281 -8.12 15.80 -26.63
N ARG A 282 -8.78 16.83 -27.16
CA ARG A 282 -9.58 16.73 -28.40
C ARG A 282 -8.69 16.39 -29.58
N ARG A 283 -7.59 17.13 -29.76
CA ARG A 283 -6.62 16.89 -30.82
C ARG A 283 -6.04 15.46 -30.72
N PHE A 284 -5.70 15.03 -29.51
CA PHE A 284 -5.25 13.66 -29.25
C PHE A 284 -6.28 12.62 -29.72
N ALA A 285 -7.54 12.77 -29.31
CA ALA A 285 -8.60 11.82 -29.65
C ALA A 285 -8.96 11.80 -31.14
N GLN A 286 -8.70 12.90 -31.87
CA GLN A 286 -8.85 13.00 -33.34
C GLN A 286 -7.67 12.36 -34.07
N ARG A 287 -6.44 12.65 -33.63
CA ARG A 287 -5.22 12.15 -34.27
C ARG A 287 -5.00 10.65 -34.03
N TYR A 288 -5.35 10.17 -32.82
CA TYR A 288 -5.13 8.78 -32.40
C TYR A 288 -6.44 8.07 -32.02
N PRO A 289 -7.42 7.95 -32.92
CA PRO A 289 -8.77 7.44 -32.58
C PRO A 289 -8.78 5.97 -32.14
N ARG A 290 -7.76 5.18 -32.58
CA ARG A 290 -7.58 3.75 -32.22
C ARG A 290 -6.75 3.55 -30.96
N SER A 291 -6.14 4.58 -30.38
CA SER A 291 -5.37 4.47 -29.16
C SER A 291 -6.26 4.03 -27.99
N LYS A 292 -5.72 3.16 -27.12
CA LYS A 292 -6.35 2.77 -25.83
C LYS A 292 -6.65 3.98 -24.94
N ARG A 293 -5.95 5.11 -25.12
CA ARG A 293 -6.14 6.38 -24.41
C ARG A 293 -7.24 7.27 -25.03
N ALA A 294 -7.68 7.01 -26.26
CA ALA A 294 -8.66 7.89 -26.92
C ALA A 294 -10.00 8.00 -26.19
N PRO A 295 -10.59 6.92 -25.64
CA PRO A 295 -11.79 7.04 -24.81
C PRO A 295 -11.59 7.88 -23.56
N GLU A 296 -10.44 7.77 -22.89
CA GLU A 296 -10.05 8.58 -21.73
C GLU A 296 -9.92 10.05 -22.12
N ALA A 297 -9.23 10.36 -23.21
CA ALA A 297 -9.06 11.73 -23.69
C ALA A 297 -10.39 12.41 -24.03
N ARG A 298 -11.30 11.69 -24.70
CA ARG A 298 -12.66 12.17 -24.98
C ARG A 298 -13.43 12.49 -23.69
N PHE A 299 -13.38 11.58 -22.73
CA PHE A 299 -14.03 11.76 -21.44
C PHE A 299 -13.45 12.96 -20.69
N LEU A 300 -12.12 13.05 -20.56
CA LEU A 300 -11.46 14.13 -19.84
C LEU A 300 -11.71 15.50 -20.48
N ALA A 301 -11.73 15.60 -21.81
CA ALA A 301 -12.08 16.84 -22.50
C ALA A 301 -13.50 17.33 -22.14
N ALA A 302 -14.48 16.43 -22.17
CA ALA A 302 -15.86 16.76 -21.83
C ALA A 302 -16.03 17.05 -20.32
N TRP A 303 -15.36 16.30 -19.48
CA TRP A 303 -15.36 16.50 -18.03
C TRP A 303 -14.77 17.85 -17.62
N LEU A 304 -13.63 18.23 -18.22
CA LEU A 304 -13.02 19.55 -17.99
C LEU A 304 -13.94 20.67 -18.41
N GLU A 305 -14.66 20.55 -19.55
CA GLU A 305 -15.65 21.55 -19.95
C GLU A 305 -16.77 21.72 -18.93
N ILE A 306 -17.27 20.60 -18.35
CA ILE A 306 -18.25 20.67 -17.26
C ILE A 306 -17.64 21.38 -16.05
N ARG A 307 -16.40 21.03 -15.67
CA ARG A 307 -15.69 21.59 -14.52
C ARG A 307 -15.53 23.10 -14.60
N ILE A 308 -15.17 23.63 -15.77
CA ILE A 308 -15.01 25.06 -15.98
C ILE A 308 -16.32 25.77 -16.34
N GLY A 309 -17.47 25.10 -16.20
CA GLY A 309 -18.79 25.68 -16.39
C GLY A 309 -19.21 25.93 -17.83
N ARG A 310 -18.54 25.33 -18.83
CA ARG A 310 -18.95 25.52 -20.26
C ARG A 310 -20.26 24.80 -20.54
N PRO A 311 -21.26 25.49 -21.14
CA PRO A 311 -22.56 24.88 -21.47
C PRO A 311 -22.47 23.70 -22.44
N SER A 312 -21.46 23.68 -23.31
CA SER A 312 -21.19 22.58 -24.23
C SER A 312 -20.76 21.26 -23.56
N GLY A 313 -20.23 21.31 -22.34
CA GLY A 313 -19.64 20.16 -21.68
C GLY A 313 -20.62 19.00 -21.50
N GLU A 314 -21.85 19.27 -21.05
CA GLU A 314 -22.87 18.22 -20.91
C GLU A 314 -23.24 17.59 -22.27
N LYS A 315 -23.42 18.41 -23.33
CA LYS A 315 -23.69 17.92 -24.70
C LYS A 315 -22.54 17.04 -25.21
N GLN A 316 -21.30 17.42 -24.95
CA GLN A 316 -20.13 16.65 -25.35
C GLN A 316 -20.08 15.31 -24.55
N MET A 317 -20.34 15.34 -23.25
CA MET A 317 -20.41 14.14 -22.43
C MET A 317 -21.50 13.17 -22.92
N GLU A 318 -22.68 13.68 -23.32
CA GLU A 318 -23.75 12.85 -23.89
C GLU A 318 -23.39 12.23 -25.25
N ARG A 319 -22.63 12.94 -26.10
CA ARG A 319 -22.13 12.39 -27.37
C ARG A 319 -21.26 11.14 -27.17
N LEU A 320 -20.61 11.02 -25.98
CA LEU A 320 -19.82 9.83 -25.65
C LEU A 320 -20.66 8.57 -25.39
N LEU A 321 -21.99 8.69 -25.30
CA LEU A 321 -22.90 7.56 -25.14
C LEU A 321 -23.35 6.94 -26.48
N ARG A 322 -23.11 7.62 -27.61
CA ARG A 322 -23.62 7.23 -28.93
C ARG A 322 -22.69 7.61 -30.07
N GLY A 323 -22.92 7.04 -31.24
CA GLY A 323 -22.20 7.35 -32.47
C GLY A 323 -20.72 6.94 -32.46
N LYS A 324 -19.92 7.50 -33.38
CA LYS A 324 -18.49 7.22 -33.57
C LYS A 324 -17.63 7.59 -32.34
N ALA A 325 -18.10 8.51 -31.48
CA ALA A 325 -17.40 8.92 -30.26
C ALA A 325 -17.68 8.02 -29.05
N GLN A 326 -18.56 7.02 -29.18
CA GLN A 326 -19.02 6.18 -28.09
C GLN A 326 -17.87 5.56 -27.30
N VAL A 327 -17.95 5.68 -25.96
CA VAL A 327 -17.04 5.02 -25.03
C VAL A 327 -17.70 3.78 -24.44
N ARG A 328 -16.86 2.78 -24.05
CA ARG A 328 -17.32 1.49 -23.51
C ARG A 328 -16.73 1.26 -22.11
N GLY A 329 -17.14 0.18 -21.45
CA GLY A 329 -16.62 -0.28 -20.16
C GLY A 329 -16.64 0.83 -19.09
N ARG A 330 -15.52 0.99 -18.40
CA ARG A 330 -15.40 1.97 -17.30
C ARG A 330 -15.73 3.40 -17.71
N TRP A 331 -15.35 3.81 -18.92
CA TRP A 331 -15.60 5.19 -19.38
C TRP A 331 -17.07 5.47 -19.62
N ARG A 332 -17.82 4.48 -20.16
CA ARG A 332 -19.28 4.60 -20.30
C ARG A 332 -19.94 4.73 -18.93
N ARG A 333 -19.51 3.93 -17.94
CA ARG A 333 -19.99 4.04 -16.56
C ARG A 333 -19.68 5.42 -15.98
N SER A 334 -18.44 5.92 -16.13
CA SER A 334 -18.07 7.27 -15.68
C SER A 334 -18.91 8.37 -16.31
N VAL A 335 -19.25 8.26 -17.59
CA VAL A 335 -20.15 9.21 -18.28
C VAL A 335 -21.53 9.23 -17.64
N PHE A 336 -22.12 8.06 -17.36
CA PHE A 336 -23.42 7.98 -16.70
C PHE A 336 -23.39 8.57 -15.28
N TRP A 337 -22.31 8.34 -14.54
CA TRP A 337 -22.12 8.95 -13.23
C TRP A 337 -22.07 10.48 -13.32
N GLU A 338 -21.19 11.04 -14.13
CA GLU A 338 -21.00 12.50 -14.25
C GLU A 338 -22.27 13.21 -14.70
N LEU A 339 -22.95 12.68 -15.72
CA LEU A 339 -24.22 13.24 -16.19
C LEU A 339 -25.33 13.11 -15.15
N GLY A 340 -25.40 11.97 -14.46
CA GLY A 340 -26.40 11.70 -13.43
C GLY A 340 -26.22 12.60 -12.21
N PHE A 341 -25.00 12.67 -11.68
CA PHE A 341 -24.71 13.49 -10.50
C PHE A 341 -24.84 14.98 -10.80
N ARG A 342 -24.37 15.44 -11.97
CA ARG A 342 -24.54 16.83 -12.41
C ARG A 342 -26.02 17.19 -12.57
N ALA A 343 -26.81 16.33 -13.19
CA ALA A 343 -28.26 16.55 -13.33
C ALA A 343 -28.95 16.59 -11.94
N PHE A 344 -28.51 15.79 -10.99
CA PHE A 344 -28.99 15.85 -9.60
C PHE A 344 -28.65 17.20 -8.95
N GLU A 345 -27.39 17.65 -9.05
CA GLU A 345 -26.94 18.92 -8.48
C GLU A 345 -27.66 20.13 -9.05
N THR A 346 -28.01 20.06 -10.33
CA THR A 346 -28.78 21.12 -11.03
C THR A 346 -30.30 20.91 -10.95
N ARG A 347 -30.77 20.06 -10.02
CA ARG A 347 -32.17 19.75 -9.74
C ARG A 347 -32.99 19.19 -10.93
N ARG A 348 -32.32 18.70 -11.97
CA ARG A 348 -32.96 18.03 -13.12
C ARG A 348 -33.21 16.56 -12.79
N PHE A 349 -34.03 16.30 -11.80
CA PHE A 349 -34.16 15.00 -11.12
C PHE A 349 -34.58 13.84 -12.03
N ALA A 350 -35.53 14.06 -12.94
CA ALA A 350 -35.93 13.02 -13.91
C ALA A 350 -34.76 12.57 -14.81
N ARG A 351 -33.93 13.54 -15.25
CA ARG A 351 -32.71 13.26 -16.04
C ARG A 351 -31.66 12.54 -15.20
N ALA A 352 -31.48 12.98 -13.95
CA ALA A 352 -30.57 12.32 -13.00
C ALA A 352 -30.96 10.86 -12.80
N ALA A 353 -32.24 10.57 -12.53
CA ALA A 353 -32.73 9.21 -12.33
C ALA A 353 -32.45 8.30 -13.53
N ARG A 354 -32.66 8.79 -14.77
CA ARG A 354 -32.38 8.03 -15.99
C ARG A 354 -30.90 7.64 -16.10
N TYR A 355 -29.97 8.55 -15.84
CA TYR A 355 -28.53 8.25 -15.94
C TYR A 355 -28.02 7.39 -14.79
N LEU A 356 -28.49 7.66 -13.56
CA LEU A 356 -28.07 6.90 -12.38
C LEU A 356 -28.59 5.46 -12.39
N ALA A 357 -29.76 5.20 -12.97
CA ALA A 357 -30.22 3.84 -13.21
C ALA A 357 -29.27 3.07 -14.14
N GLN A 358 -28.82 3.70 -15.24
CA GLN A 358 -27.84 3.10 -16.15
C GLN A 358 -26.48 2.90 -15.47
N TYR A 359 -26.06 3.85 -14.63
CA TYR A 359 -24.83 3.72 -13.86
C TYR A 359 -24.89 2.49 -12.93
N ALA A 360 -25.98 2.33 -12.17
CA ALA A 360 -26.17 1.19 -11.26
C ALA A 360 -26.15 -0.17 -11.99
N THR A 361 -26.78 -0.22 -13.18
CA THR A 361 -26.82 -1.43 -14.03
C THR A 361 -25.43 -1.81 -14.57
N LEU A 362 -24.59 -0.82 -14.91
CA LEU A 362 -23.25 -1.03 -15.46
C LEU A 362 -22.18 -1.16 -14.40
N ALA A 363 -22.51 -1.06 -13.11
CA ALA A 363 -21.55 -1.17 -12.02
C ALA A 363 -20.92 -2.55 -11.95
N SER A 364 -19.60 -2.60 -11.87
CA SER A 364 -18.79 -3.83 -11.80
C SER A 364 -18.56 -4.33 -10.37
N ASP A 365 -18.74 -3.44 -9.39
CA ASP A 365 -18.52 -3.73 -7.97
C ASP A 365 -19.72 -3.28 -7.12
N SER A 366 -19.78 -3.79 -5.89
CA SER A 366 -20.88 -3.51 -4.95
C SER A 366 -20.95 -2.04 -4.57
N MET A 367 -19.79 -1.39 -4.39
CA MET A 367 -19.70 0.03 -4.03
C MET A 367 -20.37 0.93 -5.08
N ASP A 368 -19.99 0.79 -6.34
CA ASP A 368 -20.54 1.57 -7.45
C ASP A 368 -22.02 1.27 -7.67
N ARG A 369 -22.44 0.00 -7.49
CA ARG A 369 -23.84 -0.42 -7.63
C ARG A 369 -24.72 0.21 -6.54
N ALA A 370 -24.31 0.11 -5.28
CA ALA A 370 -25.00 0.73 -4.15
C ALA A 370 -25.05 2.26 -4.30
N ARG A 371 -23.95 2.88 -4.75
CA ARG A 371 -23.88 4.31 -5.08
C ARG A 371 -24.94 4.71 -6.10
N GLY A 372 -25.05 3.95 -7.17
CA GLY A 372 -26.01 4.19 -8.23
C GLY A 372 -27.46 4.14 -7.72
N PHE A 373 -27.83 3.10 -6.99
CA PHE A 373 -29.16 2.96 -6.40
C PHE A 373 -29.45 4.03 -5.34
N TYR A 374 -28.49 4.37 -4.51
CA TYR A 374 -28.65 5.44 -3.51
C TYR A 374 -29.00 6.78 -4.18
N TRP A 375 -28.18 7.22 -5.18
CA TRP A 375 -28.40 8.49 -5.86
C TRP A 375 -29.63 8.46 -6.80
N LEU A 376 -30.01 7.28 -7.28
CA LEU A 376 -31.29 7.08 -7.97
C LEU A 376 -32.46 7.38 -7.02
N GLY A 377 -32.43 6.82 -5.78
CA GLY A 377 -33.42 7.09 -4.75
C GLY A 377 -33.48 8.58 -4.39
N ARG A 378 -32.30 9.25 -4.29
CA ARG A 378 -32.20 10.70 -4.09
C ARG A 378 -32.87 11.48 -5.22
N SER A 379 -32.78 10.99 -6.46
CA SER A 379 -33.36 11.64 -7.62
C SER A 379 -34.87 11.49 -7.70
N TYR A 380 -35.43 10.39 -7.22
CA TYR A 380 -36.88 10.23 -7.10
C TYR A 380 -37.47 11.07 -5.95
N ARG A 381 -36.68 11.48 -4.98
CA ARG A 381 -37.00 12.32 -3.83
C ARG A 381 -37.94 11.66 -2.82
N ARG A 382 -39.10 11.14 -3.23
CA ARG A 382 -40.15 10.49 -2.41
C ARG A 382 -40.98 9.49 -3.23
N GLY A 383 -41.85 8.76 -2.56
CA GLY A 383 -42.73 7.75 -3.19
C GLY A 383 -42.07 6.38 -3.31
N SER A 384 -42.82 5.43 -3.86
CA SER A 384 -42.44 4.02 -3.95
C SER A 384 -41.09 3.83 -4.70
N LYS A 385 -40.90 4.51 -5.81
CA LYS A 385 -39.65 4.44 -6.59
C LYS A 385 -38.41 4.84 -5.79
N ALA A 386 -38.53 5.84 -4.91
CA ALA A 386 -37.41 6.23 -4.03
C ALA A 386 -37.15 5.15 -2.97
N VAL A 387 -38.22 4.63 -2.36
CA VAL A 387 -38.13 3.55 -1.37
C VAL A 387 -37.46 2.31 -1.98
N ASP A 388 -37.92 1.88 -3.16
CA ASP A 388 -37.36 0.71 -3.86
C ASP A 388 -35.87 0.88 -4.19
N ALA A 389 -35.47 2.08 -4.65
CA ALA A 389 -34.08 2.38 -4.94
C ALA A 389 -33.20 2.32 -3.68
N TYR A 390 -33.67 2.86 -2.54
CA TYR A 390 -32.96 2.77 -1.27
C TYR A 390 -32.86 1.33 -0.74
N ARG A 391 -33.94 0.55 -0.84
CA ARG A 391 -33.92 -0.88 -0.49
C ARG A 391 -32.92 -1.66 -1.35
N LYS A 392 -32.86 -1.38 -2.66
CA LYS A 392 -31.85 -1.96 -3.56
C LYS A 392 -30.44 -1.57 -3.15
N ALA A 393 -30.19 -0.31 -2.75
CA ALA A 393 -28.87 0.10 -2.27
C ALA A 393 -28.44 -0.67 -0.99
N ILE A 394 -29.38 -0.93 -0.08
CA ILE A 394 -29.16 -1.72 1.14
C ILE A 394 -28.87 -3.20 0.79
N ALA A 395 -29.65 -3.79 -0.10
CA ALA A 395 -29.53 -5.20 -0.47
C ALA A 395 -28.23 -5.55 -1.21
N VAL A 396 -27.58 -4.56 -1.86
CA VAL A 396 -26.29 -4.79 -2.55
C VAL A 396 -25.20 -5.23 -1.58
N GLU A 397 -25.07 -4.54 -0.46
CA GLU A 397 -24.10 -4.86 0.58
C GLU A 397 -24.54 -4.20 1.90
N PRO A 398 -25.05 -4.97 2.87
CA PRO A 398 -25.48 -4.45 4.16
C PRO A 398 -24.37 -3.73 4.90
N LEU A 399 -24.73 -2.68 5.66
CA LEU A 399 -23.80 -1.86 6.46
C LEU A 399 -22.72 -1.12 5.66
N HIS A 400 -22.78 -1.17 4.33
CA HIS A 400 -21.92 -0.35 3.48
C HIS A 400 -22.29 1.14 3.57
N TRP A 401 -21.36 2.05 3.28
CA TRP A 401 -21.59 3.50 3.29
C TRP A 401 -22.94 3.93 2.69
N TYR A 402 -23.24 3.49 1.46
CA TYR A 402 -24.51 3.86 0.80
C TYR A 402 -25.73 3.15 1.38
N ALA A 403 -25.55 1.98 1.98
CA ALA A 403 -26.63 1.29 2.70
C ALA A 403 -27.01 2.05 3.98
N VAL A 404 -26.02 2.50 4.74
CA VAL A 404 -26.22 3.35 5.94
C VAL A 404 -26.95 4.66 5.58
N LEU A 405 -26.48 5.33 4.52
CA LEU A 405 -27.15 6.53 4.02
C LEU A 405 -28.59 6.25 3.56
N ALA A 406 -28.83 5.13 2.85
CA ALA A 406 -30.16 4.74 2.36
C ALA A 406 -31.12 4.45 3.53
N ALA A 407 -30.67 3.73 4.56
CA ALA A 407 -31.45 3.51 5.78
C ALA A 407 -31.83 4.84 6.47
N GLY A 408 -30.90 5.78 6.57
CA GLY A 408 -31.19 7.13 7.07
C GLY A 408 -32.21 7.88 6.22
N ARG A 409 -32.20 7.69 4.88
CA ARG A 409 -33.20 8.30 3.98
C ARG A 409 -34.58 7.66 4.12
N LEU A 410 -34.66 6.35 4.28
CA LEU A 410 -35.93 5.66 4.54
C LEU A 410 -36.58 6.16 5.84
N LYS A 411 -35.82 6.27 6.94
CA LYS A 411 -36.29 6.85 8.21
C LYS A 411 -36.87 8.26 8.01
N ARG A 412 -36.22 9.13 7.22
CA ARG A 412 -36.75 10.48 6.91
C ARG A 412 -38.04 10.46 6.08
N LEU A 413 -38.22 9.44 5.26
CA LEU A 413 -39.45 9.23 4.51
C LEU A 413 -40.56 8.57 5.37
N ARG A 414 -40.28 8.31 6.67
CA ARG A 414 -41.15 7.58 7.60
C ARG A 414 -41.44 6.13 7.14
N VAL A 415 -40.48 5.55 6.45
CA VAL A 415 -40.49 4.14 6.05
C VAL A 415 -39.44 3.39 6.87
N PRO A 416 -39.83 2.34 7.61
CA PRO A 416 -38.84 1.54 8.31
C PRO A 416 -37.81 0.97 7.34
N PRO A 417 -36.48 1.18 7.58
CA PRO A 417 -35.49 0.47 6.81
C PRO A 417 -35.54 -1.02 7.13
N PRO A 418 -35.25 -1.92 6.17
CA PRO A 418 -35.08 -3.33 6.46
C PRO A 418 -33.96 -3.52 7.49
N THR A 419 -33.98 -4.61 8.23
CA THR A 419 -32.84 -4.98 9.08
C THR A 419 -31.60 -5.25 8.18
N PRO A 420 -30.37 -4.98 8.65
CA PRO A 420 -29.20 -5.03 7.78
C PRO A 420 -29.02 -6.32 6.98
N PHE A 421 -29.43 -7.46 7.51
CA PHE A 421 -29.26 -8.78 6.89
C PHE A 421 -30.58 -9.52 6.60
N GLU A 422 -31.71 -8.83 6.55
CA GLU A 422 -33.03 -9.42 6.29
C GLU A 422 -33.08 -10.20 4.96
N SER A 423 -32.36 -9.74 3.94
CA SER A 423 -32.29 -10.39 2.63
C SER A 423 -31.06 -11.29 2.47
N ALA A 424 -30.33 -11.58 3.57
CA ALA A 424 -29.15 -12.43 3.49
C ALA A 424 -29.57 -13.85 3.08
N SER A 425 -28.93 -14.34 2.01
CA SER A 425 -29.09 -15.74 1.60
C SER A 425 -28.69 -16.68 2.73
N SER A 426 -29.44 -17.76 2.94
CA SER A 426 -29.00 -18.82 3.83
C SER A 426 -27.77 -19.49 3.20
N LEU A 427 -26.57 -19.01 3.55
CA LEU A 427 -25.38 -19.78 3.28
C LEU A 427 -25.43 -21.05 4.13
N ALA A 428 -24.99 -22.18 3.56
CA ALA A 428 -24.78 -23.40 4.35
C ALA A 428 -23.93 -23.06 5.58
N SER A 429 -24.23 -23.66 6.71
CA SER A 429 -23.45 -23.49 7.94
C SER A 429 -21.98 -23.76 7.62
N ILE A 430 -21.14 -22.77 7.82
CA ILE A 430 -19.71 -22.94 7.64
C ILE A 430 -19.22 -23.56 8.94
N GLU A 431 -18.72 -24.78 8.85
CA GLU A 431 -18.19 -25.51 10.01
C GLU A 431 -17.09 -24.70 10.67
N VAL A 432 -17.27 -24.39 11.94
CA VAL A 432 -16.24 -23.88 12.82
C VAL A 432 -15.28 -25.05 13.10
N PRO A 433 -13.96 -24.85 13.22
CA PRO A 433 -13.05 -25.94 13.51
C PRO A 433 -13.46 -26.66 14.81
N GLU A 434 -13.77 -27.94 14.72
CA GLU A 434 -14.09 -28.76 15.91
C GLU A 434 -12.86 -28.91 16.82
N LYS A 435 -11.69 -28.92 16.21
CA LYS A 435 -10.40 -29.02 16.92
C LYS A 435 -9.48 -27.90 16.45
N ALA A 436 -9.06 -27.04 17.37
CA ALA A 436 -8.05 -26.04 17.10
C ALA A 436 -6.68 -26.69 16.83
N LEU A 437 -5.93 -26.14 15.88
CA LEU A 437 -4.53 -26.48 15.70
C LEU A 437 -3.71 -25.70 16.75
N PRO A 438 -2.97 -26.36 17.65
CA PRO A 438 -2.11 -25.65 18.59
C PRO A 438 -1.01 -24.89 17.85
N LEU A 439 -0.50 -23.84 18.48
CA LEU A 439 0.65 -23.12 17.92
C LEU A 439 1.84 -24.07 17.79
N PRO A 440 2.48 -24.15 16.60
CA PRO A 440 3.66 -24.98 16.42
C PRO A 440 4.81 -24.51 17.30
N GLU A 441 5.57 -25.45 17.86
CA GLU A 441 6.73 -25.17 18.74
C GLU A 441 7.73 -24.19 18.08
N THR A 442 7.98 -24.35 16.79
CA THR A 442 8.83 -23.42 16.01
C THR A 442 8.29 -21.99 16.05
N PHE A 443 6.98 -21.80 15.91
CA PHE A 443 6.39 -20.45 16.01
C PHE A 443 6.53 -19.89 17.42
N GLU A 444 6.26 -20.69 18.45
CA GLU A 444 6.39 -20.26 19.85
C GLU A 444 7.85 -19.90 20.19
N ALA A 445 8.83 -20.62 19.63
CA ALA A 445 10.24 -20.29 19.80
C ALA A 445 10.59 -18.91 19.22
N TYR A 446 10.11 -18.60 18.02
CA TYR A 446 10.24 -17.24 17.45
C TYR A 446 9.56 -16.19 18.32
N GLN A 447 8.33 -16.45 18.77
CA GLN A 447 7.53 -15.50 19.56
C GLN A 447 8.17 -15.20 20.92
N ARG A 448 8.74 -16.19 21.60
CA ARG A 448 9.48 -16.00 22.88
C ARG A 448 10.64 -15.03 22.74
N LEU A 449 11.30 -15.00 21.58
CA LEU A 449 12.41 -14.10 21.28
C LEU A 449 11.96 -12.73 20.71
N GLY A 450 10.66 -12.52 20.49
CA GLY A 450 10.14 -11.31 19.86
C GLY A 450 10.31 -11.27 18.34
N LEU A 451 10.61 -12.43 17.73
CA LEU A 451 10.79 -12.62 16.28
C LEU A 451 9.45 -13.00 15.61
N ASP A 452 8.35 -12.35 16.00
CA ASP A 452 7.00 -12.71 15.57
C ASP A 452 6.84 -12.69 14.03
N LEU A 453 7.52 -11.78 13.34
CA LEU A 453 7.46 -11.73 11.86
C LEU A 453 8.10 -12.95 11.22
N ASP A 454 9.22 -13.44 11.75
CA ASP A 454 9.86 -14.68 11.27
C ASP A 454 8.95 -15.87 11.51
N GLY A 455 8.33 -15.94 12.71
CA GLY A 455 7.33 -16.95 13.04
C GLY A 455 6.11 -16.92 12.09
N ILE A 456 5.57 -15.74 11.78
CA ILE A 456 4.47 -15.57 10.83
C ILE A 456 4.89 -15.99 9.41
N HIS A 457 6.09 -15.63 8.96
CA HIS A 457 6.62 -16.09 7.68
C HIS A 457 6.76 -17.61 7.63
N TRP A 458 7.23 -18.21 8.71
CA TRP A 458 7.32 -19.66 8.81
C TRP A 458 5.93 -20.32 8.74
N LEU A 459 4.94 -19.81 9.50
CA LEU A 459 3.55 -20.29 9.42
C LEU A 459 3.01 -20.20 7.98
N HIS A 460 3.27 -19.09 7.31
CA HIS A 460 2.78 -18.88 5.95
C HIS A 460 3.40 -19.85 4.94
N ALA A 461 4.70 -20.16 5.08
CA ALA A 461 5.37 -21.15 4.24
C ALA A 461 4.86 -22.59 4.50
N HIS A 462 4.33 -22.85 5.70
CA HIS A 462 3.87 -24.18 6.13
C HIS A 462 2.35 -24.34 6.22
N GLU A 463 1.53 -23.37 5.70
CA GLU A 463 0.06 -23.46 5.73
C GLU A 463 -0.46 -24.83 5.27
N ASN A 464 0.02 -25.33 4.12
CA ASN A 464 -0.48 -26.58 3.55
C ASN A 464 -0.14 -27.81 4.38
N PRO A 465 1.13 -28.06 4.80
CA PRO A 465 1.47 -29.17 5.67
C PRO A 465 0.72 -29.10 7.01
N LEU A 466 0.62 -27.94 7.65
CA LEU A 466 -0.05 -27.78 8.94
C LEU A 466 -1.53 -28.20 8.94
N VAL A 467 -2.22 -28.07 7.81
CA VAL A 467 -3.65 -28.41 7.69
C VAL A 467 -3.88 -29.65 6.83
N ALA A 468 -2.86 -30.43 6.49
CA ALA A 468 -2.96 -31.56 5.58
C ALA A 468 -3.98 -32.61 6.08
N ASP A 469 -3.99 -32.89 7.38
CA ASP A 469 -4.84 -33.87 8.03
C ASP A 469 -6.29 -33.40 8.26
N TYR A 470 -6.55 -32.12 8.04
CA TYR A 470 -7.91 -31.57 8.19
C TYR A 470 -8.74 -31.74 6.89
N PRO A 471 -10.04 -32.01 7.01
CA PRO A 471 -10.95 -31.98 5.86
C PRO A 471 -10.85 -30.67 5.09
N LYS A 472 -10.91 -30.70 3.76
CA LYS A 472 -10.77 -29.50 2.91
C LYS A 472 -11.69 -28.34 3.31
N ALA A 473 -12.91 -28.64 3.81
CA ALA A 473 -13.85 -27.63 4.27
C ALA A 473 -13.38 -26.89 5.53
N GLN A 474 -12.60 -27.55 6.40
CA GLN A 474 -12.11 -27.01 7.67
C GLN A 474 -10.75 -26.32 7.58
N ARG A 475 -9.97 -26.50 6.51
CA ARG A 475 -8.61 -25.94 6.39
C ARG A 475 -8.56 -24.43 6.54
N ILE A 476 -9.48 -23.70 5.93
CA ILE A 476 -9.54 -22.24 6.05
C ILE A 476 -9.96 -21.79 7.45
N PRO A 477 -11.00 -22.35 8.08
CA PRO A 477 -11.30 -22.10 9.49
C PRO A 477 -10.11 -22.36 10.41
N VAL A 478 -9.44 -23.52 10.30
CA VAL A 478 -8.27 -23.89 11.13
C VAL A 478 -7.14 -22.88 10.97
N LEU A 479 -6.75 -22.55 9.74
CA LEU A 479 -5.71 -21.53 9.50
C LEU A 479 -6.12 -20.15 10.02
N THR A 480 -7.39 -19.78 9.88
CA THR A 480 -7.87 -18.50 10.40
C THR A 480 -7.73 -18.43 11.92
N GLN A 481 -8.09 -19.53 12.61
CA GLN A 481 -7.93 -19.62 14.06
C GLN A 481 -6.45 -19.62 14.46
N LEU A 482 -5.61 -20.41 13.80
CA LEU A 482 -4.16 -20.46 14.04
C LEU A 482 -3.53 -19.06 14.00
N TYR A 483 -3.83 -18.29 12.96
CA TYR A 483 -3.31 -16.90 12.86
C TYR A 483 -3.88 -15.95 13.91
N ARG A 484 -5.13 -16.18 14.38
CA ARG A 484 -5.69 -15.41 15.51
C ARG A 484 -4.94 -15.71 16.80
N ASP A 485 -4.68 -17.00 17.07
CA ASP A 485 -3.97 -17.46 18.25
C ASP A 485 -2.51 -17.01 18.24
N ALA A 486 -1.91 -16.91 17.04
CA ALA A 486 -0.60 -16.32 16.82
C ALA A 486 -0.55 -14.78 16.96
N GLY A 487 -1.68 -14.11 17.20
CA GLY A 487 -1.75 -12.63 17.21
C GLY A 487 -1.61 -11.97 15.83
N ALA A 488 -1.56 -12.78 14.77
CA ALA A 488 -1.40 -12.33 13.37
C ALA A 488 -2.77 -11.99 12.74
N TYR A 489 -3.43 -10.99 13.27
CA TYR A 489 -4.82 -10.62 12.91
C TYR A 489 -5.00 -10.26 11.44
N ARG A 490 -3.99 -9.66 10.81
CA ARG A 490 -4.03 -9.34 9.37
C ARG A 490 -4.04 -10.62 8.52
N GLU A 491 -3.21 -11.57 8.86
CA GLU A 491 -3.09 -12.86 8.18
C GLU A 491 -4.38 -13.67 8.36
N ALA A 492 -4.92 -13.72 9.58
CA ALA A 492 -6.23 -14.29 9.87
C ALA A 492 -7.32 -13.68 8.99
N LEU A 493 -7.35 -12.35 8.89
CA LEU A 493 -8.26 -11.61 8.02
C LEU A 493 -8.09 -11.98 6.53
N LEU A 494 -6.84 -12.07 6.05
CA LEU A 494 -6.57 -12.41 4.65
C LEU A 494 -7.00 -13.84 4.31
N VAL A 495 -6.78 -14.78 5.22
CA VAL A 495 -7.23 -16.18 5.08
C VAL A 495 -8.75 -16.25 5.12
N ALA A 496 -9.41 -15.63 6.10
CA ALA A 496 -10.87 -15.59 6.19
C ALA A 496 -11.52 -15.00 4.93
N ARG A 497 -10.89 -14.00 4.29
CA ARG A 497 -11.38 -13.41 3.03
C ARG A 497 -11.39 -14.36 1.84
N ARG A 498 -10.66 -15.47 1.87
CA ARG A 498 -10.73 -16.52 0.84
C ARG A 498 -12.14 -17.14 0.76
N ARG A 499 -12.97 -17.00 1.82
CA ARG A 499 -14.37 -17.41 1.91
C ARG A 499 -15.33 -16.21 1.99
N MET A 500 -15.19 -15.23 1.10
CA MET A 500 -15.90 -13.93 1.06
C MET A 500 -17.45 -13.93 1.19
N PRO A 501 -18.23 -15.00 0.86
CA PRO A 501 -19.70 -14.94 0.94
C PRO A 501 -20.24 -14.57 2.34
N TYR A 502 -19.50 -14.84 3.42
CA TYR A 502 -19.97 -14.60 4.79
C TYR A 502 -20.25 -13.12 5.10
N LEU A 503 -19.56 -12.15 4.43
CA LEU A 503 -19.83 -10.71 4.62
C LEU A 503 -21.24 -10.27 4.18
N HIS A 504 -21.94 -11.11 3.45
CA HIS A 504 -23.34 -10.93 3.07
C HIS A 504 -24.31 -11.78 3.91
N SER A 505 -23.77 -12.57 4.86
CA SER A 505 -24.56 -13.43 5.75
C SER A 505 -24.89 -12.72 7.06
N ASP A 506 -25.96 -13.18 7.72
CA ASP A 506 -26.35 -12.67 9.03
C ASP A 506 -25.26 -12.99 10.08
N PRO A 507 -24.69 -11.97 10.76
CA PRO A 507 -23.73 -12.20 11.83
C PRO A 507 -24.26 -13.06 12.98
N ALA A 508 -25.56 -13.08 13.24
CA ALA A 508 -26.15 -13.94 14.27
C ALA A 508 -25.97 -15.43 13.95
N LYS A 509 -25.94 -15.79 12.65
CA LYS A 509 -25.74 -17.17 12.18
C LYS A 509 -24.27 -17.53 11.94
N HIS A 510 -23.44 -16.54 11.69
CA HIS A 510 -22.03 -16.72 11.28
C HIS A 510 -21.08 -15.88 12.12
N ARG A 511 -21.36 -15.72 13.42
CA ARG A 511 -20.64 -14.83 14.36
C ARG A 511 -19.13 -15.07 14.34
N TRP A 512 -18.69 -16.32 14.37
CA TRP A 512 -17.28 -16.67 14.36
C TRP A 512 -16.52 -16.06 13.16
N TRP A 513 -17.12 -16.13 11.94
CA TRP A 513 -16.51 -15.55 10.74
C TRP A 513 -16.46 -14.03 10.78
N TRP A 514 -17.49 -13.42 11.35
CA TRP A 514 -17.52 -11.99 11.52
C TRP A 514 -16.47 -11.53 12.54
N ASP A 515 -16.28 -12.23 13.65
CA ASP A 515 -15.27 -11.92 14.65
C ASP A 515 -13.85 -12.15 14.10
N ALA A 516 -13.65 -13.16 13.26
CA ALA A 516 -12.39 -13.36 12.55
C ALA A 516 -12.10 -12.25 11.54
N ALA A 517 -13.13 -11.78 10.83
CA ALA A 517 -13.02 -10.69 9.88
C ALA A 517 -12.97 -9.30 10.52
N TYR A 518 -13.49 -9.14 11.73
CA TYR A 518 -13.57 -7.88 12.49
C TYR A 518 -13.03 -8.04 13.91
N PRO A 519 -11.74 -8.42 14.06
CA PRO A 519 -11.14 -8.61 15.38
C PRO A 519 -11.03 -7.29 16.14
N MET A 520 -10.98 -7.39 17.47
CA MET A 520 -10.78 -6.28 18.39
C MET A 520 -9.58 -6.55 19.32
N PRO A 521 -8.35 -6.60 18.78
CA PRO A 521 -7.15 -6.78 19.60
C PRO A 521 -6.88 -5.56 20.49
N TRP A 522 -6.08 -5.75 21.54
CA TRP A 522 -5.71 -4.69 22.50
C TRP A 522 -6.93 -3.96 23.12
N LEU A 523 -7.99 -4.71 23.42
CA LEU A 523 -9.26 -4.14 23.86
C LEU A 523 -9.10 -3.31 25.14
N ALA A 524 -8.33 -3.79 26.12
CA ALA A 524 -8.09 -3.07 27.37
C ALA A 524 -7.43 -1.72 27.12
N VAL A 525 -6.40 -1.66 26.26
CA VAL A 525 -5.72 -0.41 25.92
C VAL A 525 -6.63 0.56 25.19
N VAL A 526 -7.45 0.04 24.25
CA VAL A 526 -8.44 0.87 23.55
C VAL A 526 -9.45 1.45 24.52
N ASP A 527 -10.00 0.64 25.44
CA ASP A 527 -11.02 1.09 26.39
C ASP A 527 -10.46 2.07 27.44
N GLU A 528 -9.19 1.94 27.81
CA GLU A 528 -8.49 2.89 28.69
C GLU A 528 -8.34 4.28 28.08
N HIS A 529 -8.00 4.34 26.78
CA HIS A 529 -7.60 5.60 26.14
C HIS A 529 -8.65 6.24 25.22
N ARG A 530 -9.74 5.55 24.84
CA ARG A 530 -10.70 6.03 23.83
C ARG A 530 -11.59 7.21 24.24
N THR A 531 -11.66 7.55 25.52
CA THR A 531 -12.56 8.60 26.04
C THR A 531 -14.01 8.41 25.52
N ASP A 532 -14.60 9.44 24.87
CA ASP A 532 -15.96 9.43 24.31
C ASP A 532 -16.06 8.85 22.89
N LEU A 533 -14.92 8.42 22.30
CA LEU A 533 -14.95 7.84 20.96
C LEU A 533 -15.66 6.47 20.98
N PRO A 534 -16.58 6.22 20.03
CA PRO A 534 -17.14 4.89 19.88
C PRO A 534 -16.04 3.86 19.58
N ARG A 535 -16.00 2.75 20.36
CA ARG A 535 -15.05 1.65 20.14
C ARG A 535 -15.04 1.19 18.67
N ALA A 536 -16.21 1.08 18.08
CA ALA A 536 -16.38 0.72 16.68
C ALA A 536 -15.65 1.66 15.71
N LEU A 537 -15.56 2.96 16.00
CA LEU A 537 -14.85 3.94 15.17
C LEU A 537 -13.33 3.76 15.27
N VAL A 538 -12.83 3.47 16.46
CA VAL A 538 -11.41 3.20 16.71
C VAL A 538 -10.96 2.00 15.89
N TYR A 539 -11.64 0.85 16.02
CA TYR A 539 -11.29 -0.36 15.29
C TYR A 539 -11.47 -0.23 13.78
N ALA A 540 -12.47 0.53 13.34
CA ALA A 540 -12.65 0.85 11.92
C ALA A 540 -11.46 1.61 11.34
N THR A 541 -10.92 2.55 12.08
CA THR A 541 -9.75 3.34 11.69
C THR A 541 -8.48 2.48 11.71
N MET A 542 -8.19 1.79 12.81
CA MET A 542 -7.03 0.89 12.94
C MET A 542 -7.00 -0.18 11.84
N ARG A 543 -8.16 -0.79 11.55
CA ARG A 543 -8.31 -1.75 10.45
C ARG A 543 -7.95 -1.13 9.08
N GLN A 544 -8.37 0.11 8.82
CA GLN A 544 -8.11 0.78 7.55
C GLN A 544 -6.66 1.25 7.43
N GLU A 545 -6.03 1.63 8.51
CA GLU A 545 -4.66 2.14 8.55
C GLU A 545 -3.61 1.04 8.39
N SER A 546 -3.63 0.05 9.26
CA SER A 546 -2.58 -0.98 9.32
C SER A 546 -3.09 -2.39 9.03
N GLY A 547 -4.40 -2.63 9.12
CA GLY A 547 -4.95 -3.98 9.21
C GLY A 547 -4.48 -4.71 10.46
N PHE A 548 -4.25 -3.98 11.57
CA PHE A 548 -3.77 -4.46 12.86
C PHE A 548 -2.29 -4.88 12.89
N ARG A 549 -1.44 -4.31 12.06
CA ARG A 549 0.01 -4.52 12.09
C ARG A 549 0.73 -3.41 12.84
N PRO A 550 1.40 -3.70 13.96
CA PRO A 550 2.14 -2.70 14.72
C PRO A 550 3.46 -2.27 14.05
N ASP A 551 4.04 -3.13 13.22
CA ASP A 551 5.36 -2.96 12.58
C ASP A 551 5.31 -2.11 11.29
N VAL A 552 4.14 -1.91 10.70
CA VAL A 552 4.02 -1.36 9.36
C VAL A 552 4.44 0.12 9.30
N VAL A 553 5.24 0.44 8.29
CA VAL A 553 5.64 1.82 7.96
C VAL A 553 5.15 2.15 6.56
N SER A 554 4.40 3.25 6.43
CA SER A 554 3.94 3.71 5.12
C SER A 554 5.07 4.37 4.32
N ARG A 555 4.87 4.55 3.02
CA ARG A 555 5.83 5.28 2.16
C ARG A 555 6.04 6.74 2.59
N ALA A 556 5.08 7.33 3.29
CA ALA A 556 5.18 8.67 3.83
C ALA A 556 5.87 8.73 5.20
N GLY A 557 6.18 7.57 5.80
CA GLY A 557 6.82 7.48 7.11
C GLY A 557 5.84 7.36 8.27
N ALA A 558 4.53 7.19 8.03
CA ALA A 558 3.57 6.90 9.10
C ALA A 558 3.78 5.48 9.63
N VAL A 559 3.66 5.29 10.96
CA VAL A 559 4.09 4.09 11.67
C VAL A 559 2.96 3.48 12.50
N GLY A 560 2.89 2.16 12.53
CA GLY A 560 2.16 1.38 13.52
C GLY A 560 0.66 1.25 13.26
N LEU A 561 -0.06 0.80 14.28
CA LEU A 561 -1.47 0.43 14.22
C LEU A 561 -2.38 1.53 13.69
N MET A 562 -2.17 2.77 14.15
CA MET A 562 -2.95 3.95 13.80
C MET A 562 -2.27 4.80 12.71
N GLN A 563 -1.11 4.36 12.17
CA GLN A 563 -0.36 5.06 11.12
C GLN A 563 -0.04 6.52 11.46
N LEU A 564 0.57 6.73 12.62
CA LEU A 564 0.96 8.05 13.07
C LEU A 564 2.26 8.52 12.41
N MET A 565 2.29 9.79 12.00
CA MET A 565 3.53 10.46 11.63
C MET A 565 4.33 10.80 12.90
N PRO A 566 5.65 10.52 12.97
CA PRO A 566 6.46 10.81 14.15
C PRO A 566 6.35 12.26 14.64
N GLU A 567 6.28 13.22 13.72
CA GLU A 567 6.14 14.65 14.07
C GLU A 567 4.79 14.96 14.73
N ILE A 568 3.72 14.26 14.33
CA ILE A 568 2.40 14.40 14.95
C ILE A 568 2.41 13.75 16.32
N ALA A 569 2.97 12.54 16.42
CA ALA A 569 3.09 11.80 17.67
C ALA A 569 3.88 12.61 18.74
N THR A 570 5.02 13.20 18.36
CA THR A 570 5.83 14.07 19.22
C THR A 570 5.02 15.27 19.72
N LYS A 571 4.23 15.92 18.87
CA LYS A 571 3.35 17.03 19.28
C LYS A 571 2.24 16.59 20.24
N LEU A 572 1.71 15.39 20.03
CA LEU A 572 0.67 14.83 20.90
C LEU A 572 1.23 14.40 22.25
N ALA A 573 2.40 13.79 22.26
CA ALA A 573 3.06 13.35 23.49
C ALA A 573 3.59 14.53 24.33
N GLY A 574 4.08 15.59 23.67
CA GLY A 574 4.80 16.71 24.29
C GLY A 574 6.29 16.44 24.48
N GLU A 575 6.77 15.29 24.03
CA GLU A 575 8.16 14.83 24.07
C GLU A 575 8.53 14.09 22.79
N PRO A 576 9.82 13.91 22.48
CA PRO A 576 10.26 13.20 21.26
C PRO A 576 9.75 11.76 21.22
N VAL A 577 9.07 11.40 20.14
CA VAL A 577 8.58 10.04 19.89
C VAL A 577 9.29 9.44 18.69
N THR A 578 9.99 8.33 18.94
CA THR A 578 10.75 7.61 17.91
C THR A 578 9.86 6.66 17.11
N ARG A 579 10.38 6.17 15.97
CA ARG A 579 9.69 5.13 15.18
C ARG A 579 9.55 3.81 15.94
N TYR A 580 10.49 3.49 16.81
CA TYR A 580 10.46 2.28 17.65
C TYR A 580 9.31 2.38 18.67
N MET A 581 9.18 3.52 19.35
CA MET A 581 8.07 3.78 20.28
C MET A 581 6.70 3.66 19.57
N LEU A 582 6.59 4.11 18.31
CA LEU A 582 5.36 3.99 17.53
C LEU A 582 5.04 2.56 17.05
N ARG A 583 5.94 1.62 17.19
CA ARG A 583 5.67 0.18 16.97
C ARG A 583 5.14 -0.52 18.21
N VAL A 584 5.25 0.11 19.38
CA VAL A 584 4.62 -0.36 20.62
C VAL A 584 3.10 -0.13 20.51
N PRO A 585 2.26 -1.19 20.59
CA PRO A 585 0.82 -1.08 20.41
C PRO A 585 0.19 -0.05 21.38
N GLU A 586 0.56 -0.09 22.65
CA GLU A 586 0.03 0.77 23.72
C GLU A 586 0.29 2.24 23.39
N THR A 587 1.53 2.59 23.08
CA THR A 587 1.93 3.97 22.72
C THR A 587 1.22 4.45 21.46
N ASN A 588 1.17 3.59 20.44
CA ASN A 588 0.55 3.95 19.17
C ASN A 588 -0.96 4.15 19.28
N ILE A 589 -1.64 3.27 20.02
CA ILE A 589 -3.08 3.37 20.28
C ILE A 589 -3.38 4.63 21.12
N ALA A 590 -2.68 4.85 22.24
CA ALA A 590 -2.90 6.00 23.09
C ALA A 590 -2.80 7.34 22.33
N LEU A 591 -1.70 7.52 21.58
CA LEU A 591 -1.48 8.74 20.79
C LEU A 591 -2.47 8.85 19.62
N GLY A 592 -2.78 7.75 18.94
CA GLY A 592 -3.75 7.73 17.84
C GLY A 592 -5.17 8.07 18.30
N LEU A 593 -5.58 7.59 19.46
CA LEU A 593 -6.87 7.92 20.07
C LEU A 593 -6.93 9.39 20.49
N ARG A 594 -5.83 9.94 21.04
CA ARG A 594 -5.74 11.36 21.33
C ARG A 594 -5.94 12.22 20.09
N GLU A 595 -5.29 11.88 18.95
CA GLU A 595 -5.51 12.57 17.67
C GLU A 595 -6.95 12.43 17.19
N MET A 596 -7.52 11.21 17.23
CA MET A 596 -8.91 10.99 16.82
C MET A 596 -9.91 11.78 17.67
N SER A 597 -9.73 11.85 19.00
CA SER A 597 -10.58 12.60 19.91
C SER A 597 -10.53 14.10 19.61
N MET A 598 -9.32 14.64 19.39
CA MET A 598 -9.16 16.05 19.00
C MET A 598 -9.85 16.36 17.66
N LEU A 599 -9.74 15.47 16.69
CA LEU A 599 -10.41 15.63 15.39
C LEU A 599 -11.92 15.46 15.52
N ALA A 600 -12.42 14.58 16.38
CA ALA A 600 -13.84 14.43 16.64
C ALA A 600 -14.43 15.73 17.23
N ALA A 601 -13.78 16.30 18.24
CA ALA A 601 -14.15 17.58 18.83
C ALA A 601 -14.08 18.75 17.82
N ASP A 602 -13.04 18.82 17.00
CA ASP A 602 -12.86 19.84 15.96
C ASP A 602 -13.99 19.87 14.89
N PHE A 603 -14.75 18.78 14.76
CA PHE A 603 -15.82 18.61 13.80
C PHE A 603 -17.16 18.20 14.42
N ASP A 604 -17.44 18.63 15.67
CA ASP A 604 -18.70 18.44 16.38
C ASP A 604 -19.21 16.98 16.38
N ASN A 605 -18.29 16.01 16.48
CA ASN A 605 -18.54 14.58 16.41
C ASN A 605 -19.22 14.12 15.09
N VAL A 606 -19.10 14.92 14.03
CA VAL A 606 -19.46 14.49 12.67
C VAL A 606 -18.37 13.55 12.15
N TYR A 607 -18.38 12.30 12.60
CA TYR A 607 -17.30 11.33 12.34
C TYR A 607 -16.82 11.22 10.89
N PRO A 608 -17.68 11.28 9.84
CA PRO A 608 -17.16 11.30 8.47
C PRO A 608 -16.23 12.47 8.15
N LEU A 609 -16.37 13.60 8.84
CA LEU A 609 -15.45 14.75 8.71
C LEU A 609 -14.15 14.52 9.45
N SER A 610 -14.22 13.97 10.68
CA SER A 610 -13.05 13.60 11.47
C SER A 610 -12.23 12.54 10.73
N ILE A 611 -12.89 11.53 10.15
CA ILE A 611 -12.26 10.51 9.28
C ILE A 611 -11.56 11.16 8.07
N ALA A 612 -12.24 12.12 7.41
CA ALA A 612 -11.63 12.85 6.29
C ALA A 612 -10.41 13.65 6.72
N ALA A 613 -10.46 14.25 7.93
CA ALA A 613 -9.38 15.05 8.50
C ALA A 613 -8.18 14.20 8.91
N TYR A 614 -8.42 13.02 9.45
CA TYR A 614 -7.36 12.06 9.77
C TYR A 614 -6.51 11.70 8.54
N ASN A 615 -7.16 11.44 7.40
CA ASN A 615 -6.47 11.09 6.16
C ASN A 615 -5.89 12.30 5.38
N ALA A 616 -6.62 13.41 5.29
CA ALA A 616 -6.24 14.55 4.44
C ALA A 616 -5.64 15.73 5.20
N GLY A 617 -5.75 15.74 6.52
CA GLY A 617 -5.41 16.85 7.40
C GLY A 617 -6.56 17.82 7.59
N LYS A 618 -6.73 18.29 8.84
CA LYS A 618 -7.85 19.13 9.29
C LYS A 618 -7.99 20.45 8.51
N SER A 619 -6.89 21.09 8.15
CA SER A 619 -6.91 22.38 7.42
C SER A 619 -7.56 22.26 6.05
N ARG A 620 -7.35 21.13 5.34
CA ARG A 620 -7.98 20.85 4.04
C ARG A 620 -9.47 20.63 4.19
N VAL A 621 -9.89 19.83 5.19
CA VAL A 621 -11.33 19.58 5.43
C VAL A 621 -12.05 20.86 5.79
N ARG A 622 -11.47 21.71 6.68
CA ARG A 622 -12.02 23.04 7.01
C ARG A 622 -12.18 23.94 5.77
N ARG A 623 -11.23 23.89 4.83
CA ARG A 623 -11.34 24.63 3.57
C ARG A 623 -12.51 24.12 2.72
N TRP A 624 -12.66 22.82 2.58
CA TRP A 624 -13.77 22.22 1.82
C TRP A 624 -15.13 22.53 2.45
N LEU A 625 -15.20 22.59 3.79
CA LEU A 625 -16.42 22.98 4.51
C LEU A 625 -16.81 24.44 4.27
N LYS A 626 -15.83 25.37 4.23
CA LYS A 626 -16.11 26.79 3.93
C LYS A 626 -16.78 26.96 2.56
N GLU A 627 -16.38 26.13 1.59
CA GLU A 627 -16.98 26.11 0.24
C GLU A 627 -18.34 25.37 0.20
N SER A 628 -18.73 24.70 1.28
CA SER A 628 -19.85 23.76 1.33
C SER A 628 -20.89 24.06 2.41
N ARG A 629 -21.10 25.34 2.76
CA ARG A 629 -22.03 25.74 3.83
C ARG A 629 -23.42 25.10 3.66
N ARG A 630 -23.96 24.50 4.75
CA ARG A 630 -25.25 23.79 4.80
C ARG A 630 -25.42 22.68 3.78
N MET A 631 -24.30 22.04 3.37
CA MET A 631 -24.37 20.90 2.47
C MET A 631 -24.76 19.62 3.19
N GLU A 632 -25.56 18.77 2.56
CA GLU A 632 -25.84 17.43 3.08
C GLU A 632 -24.57 16.59 3.03
N LEU A 633 -24.37 15.75 4.08
CA LEU A 633 -23.17 14.93 4.26
C LEU A 633 -22.83 14.06 3.03
N ASP A 634 -23.85 13.42 2.45
CA ASP A 634 -23.66 12.57 1.26
C ASP A 634 -23.12 13.35 0.05
N ARG A 635 -23.62 14.59 -0.17
CA ARG A 635 -23.12 15.47 -1.24
C ARG A 635 -21.71 15.97 -0.95
N PHE A 636 -21.42 16.31 0.31
CA PHE A 636 -20.08 16.73 0.71
C PHE A 636 -19.06 15.65 0.43
N VAL A 637 -19.30 14.39 0.85
CA VAL A 637 -18.39 13.28 0.63
C VAL A 637 -18.15 13.02 -0.86
N GLU A 638 -19.19 13.13 -1.71
CA GLU A 638 -19.02 13.02 -3.18
C GLU A 638 -18.16 14.13 -3.78
N ARG A 639 -18.13 15.30 -3.16
CA ARG A 639 -17.38 16.48 -3.61
C ARG A 639 -15.97 16.58 -3.05
N ILE A 640 -15.56 15.71 -2.11
CA ILE A 640 -14.17 15.67 -1.66
C ILE A 640 -13.25 15.55 -2.88
N PRO A 641 -12.34 16.52 -3.12
CA PRO A 641 -11.52 16.55 -4.34
C PRO A 641 -10.57 15.36 -4.48
N PHE A 642 -10.11 14.82 -3.34
CA PHE A 642 -9.17 13.72 -3.30
C PHE A 642 -9.89 12.37 -3.30
N ASN A 643 -9.69 11.60 -4.39
CA ASN A 643 -10.29 10.26 -4.53
C ASN A 643 -9.89 9.32 -3.38
N GLU A 644 -8.65 9.43 -2.91
CA GLU A 644 -8.12 8.67 -1.78
C GLU A 644 -8.94 8.95 -0.52
N THR A 645 -9.05 10.21 -0.12
CA THR A 645 -9.80 10.63 1.08
C THR A 645 -11.29 10.30 0.98
N ARG A 646 -11.90 10.52 -0.20
CA ARG A 646 -13.29 10.15 -0.43
C ARG A 646 -13.54 8.65 -0.25
N ASN A 647 -12.65 7.81 -0.77
CA ASN A 647 -12.74 6.37 -0.60
C ASN A 647 -12.39 5.94 0.83
N TYR A 648 -11.46 6.62 1.48
CA TYR A 648 -11.12 6.40 2.88
C TYR A 648 -12.33 6.62 3.78
N VAL A 649 -13.02 7.77 3.66
CA VAL A 649 -14.25 8.06 4.41
C VAL A 649 -15.29 6.95 4.24
N ARG A 650 -15.54 6.53 3.01
CA ARG A 650 -16.51 5.47 2.71
C ARG A 650 -16.14 4.15 3.35
N ARG A 651 -14.86 3.74 3.27
CA ARG A 651 -14.38 2.47 3.83
C ARG A 651 -14.39 2.48 5.34
N VAL A 652 -13.85 3.52 5.99
CA VAL A 652 -13.86 3.60 7.45
C VAL A 652 -15.28 3.66 7.98
N THR A 653 -16.19 4.42 7.37
CA THR A 653 -17.60 4.44 7.78
C THR A 653 -18.29 3.09 7.57
N THR A 654 -17.92 2.33 6.52
CA THR A 654 -18.41 0.96 6.33
C THR A 654 -17.94 0.04 7.46
N HIS A 655 -16.66 0.11 7.83
CA HIS A 655 -16.12 -0.67 8.94
C HIS A 655 -16.72 -0.24 10.27
N TYR A 656 -16.90 1.05 10.50
CA TYR A 656 -17.58 1.59 11.66
C TYR A 656 -19.01 1.02 11.82
N ALA A 657 -19.77 1.01 10.73
CA ALA A 657 -21.12 0.45 10.73
C ALA A 657 -21.15 -1.04 11.09
N ARG A 658 -20.18 -1.80 10.57
CA ARG A 658 -20.04 -3.24 10.84
C ARG A 658 -19.63 -3.54 12.26
N TYR A 659 -18.61 -2.85 12.79
CA TYR A 659 -18.22 -2.97 14.19
C TYR A 659 -19.35 -2.58 15.13
N SER A 660 -20.05 -1.46 14.87
CA SER A 660 -21.21 -1.03 15.69
C SER A 660 -22.31 -2.09 15.71
N TYR A 661 -22.61 -2.70 14.56
CA TYR A 661 -23.62 -3.75 14.47
C TYR A 661 -23.20 -5.05 15.18
N LEU A 662 -21.92 -5.40 15.14
CA LEU A 662 -21.38 -6.58 15.85
C LEU A 662 -21.36 -6.38 17.35
N ASP A 663 -21.13 -5.14 17.81
CA ASP A 663 -21.16 -4.78 19.25
C ASP A 663 -22.58 -4.78 19.81
N ASP A 664 -23.53 -4.17 19.09
CA ASP A 664 -24.95 -4.11 19.44
C ASP A 664 -25.84 -4.24 18.21
N PRO A 665 -26.22 -5.47 17.83
CA PRO A 665 -27.15 -5.71 16.71
C PRO A 665 -28.52 -5.06 16.90
N ALA A 666 -28.98 -4.89 18.17
CA ALA A 666 -30.26 -4.29 18.46
C ALA A 666 -30.33 -2.79 18.15
N SER A 667 -29.18 -2.08 18.16
CA SER A 667 -29.10 -0.68 17.74
C SER A 667 -29.42 -0.49 16.25
N GLY A 668 -29.29 -1.56 15.44
CA GLY A 668 -29.60 -1.59 14.02
C GLY A 668 -28.64 -0.70 13.19
N TRP A 669 -29.21 0.24 12.46
CA TRP A 669 -28.44 1.10 11.56
C TRP A 669 -27.72 2.23 12.32
N PRO A 670 -26.40 2.42 12.15
CA PRO A 670 -25.68 3.53 12.75
C PRO A 670 -26.23 4.87 12.26
N LYS A 671 -26.30 5.83 13.17
CA LYS A 671 -26.80 7.18 12.89
C LYS A 671 -25.68 8.03 12.28
N LEU A 672 -25.92 8.58 11.09
CA LEU A 672 -25.08 9.60 10.50
C LEU A 672 -25.83 10.94 10.46
N PRO A 673 -25.16 12.07 10.68
CA PRO A 673 -25.79 13.39 10.59
C PRO A 673 -26.26 13.64 9.15
N ALA A 674 -27.29 14.46 9.03
CA ALA A 674 -27.84 14.82 7.72
C ALA A 674 -26.97 15.79 6.97
N PHE A 675 -26.37 16.72 7.71
CA PHE A 675 -25.59 17.84 7.19
C PHE A 675 -24.18 17.83 7.80
N VAL A 676 -23.25 18.47 7.12
CA VAL A 676 -21.85 18.60 7.58
C VAL A 676 -21.69 19.69 8.65
N ASN A 677 -22.62 20.64 8.70
CA ASN A 677 -22.75 21.64 9.76
C ASN A 677 -24.22 21.57 10.22
N PRO A 678 -24.52 20.83 11.28
CA PRO A 678 -25.88 20.70 11.81
C PRO A 678 -26.45 22.01 12.38
#